data_92b05b8a59af647cefbf67ea1c363464
#
_entry.id   92b05b8a59af647cefbf67ea1c363464
#
_cell.length_a   1.000
_cell.length_b   1.000
_cell.length_c   1.000
_cell.angle_alpha   90.00
_cell.angle_beta   90.00
_cell.angle_gamma   90.00
#
_symmetry.space_group_name_H-M   'P 1'
#
loop_
_entity.id
_entity.type
_entity.pdbx_description
1 polymer ?
#
loop_
_entity_poly.entity_id
_entity_poly.type
_entity_poly.pdbx_seq_one_letter_code
_entity_poly.pdbx_strand_id
1 'polypeptide(L)'
;PSFAFAGSLPGVINGDVTVMHTNDIHGSYKYSYNAGKGTGTVGFDGLAVLYSAQSNAPDFLLDAGDTFHGQSFATMSEGKSIAELMDTFYADGYDATTPGNHDWSYGADKLRTMTGNSTTSSPFAMLCANATSANGTWSASILKTLNRTWKDNESASTFNYQIKVGVVGAMDESLGSSLRADLVAGTSFSSAAGAINAEAKRLREDEGCNVVVCIAHTLNAKTFAAQLDGVDALIAGHEHVNLDENVTGADGKPVRVVEAGSAFAEVGLLSIPYEYDTKGTETTDDDTVSVYAGDSDEKLYTAKDVNDLLADPNNQSILNDVHSTKIKPLDDDFEAASNEVLGASAADYFYGEDAAGTHGWEMVRTTDFRPNNPDDTTKAQTIGHVICGSYLDLTGADLAIENAGGIRGGIAAGNVTAGNVIAISPYGNTVETWTMTGADFLTALEHSLQISDDCNKSYELQQAYVAAGHTEQEAQDKYKWRDDSGSVLSFGGINVTIDWTQSEGKRIVSATLTKDGTALDPAKTYTVATNNYIITNTTDFPTFANATKYTEWGTCEAALRALIGQSGWESKMASLAGTVSFGSATVDPTPAPTPAPSPKTDTKVTTKKTTVKLAATGDRTLAAVGACLIGGIVVIILGIIWKRRR
;
A
#
# COMPACT_ATOMS: atom_id res chain seq x y z
N PRO A 1 -32.29 -30.81 -39.95
CA PRO A 1 -32.39 -29.96 -41.14
C PRO A 1 -31.45 -28.77 -40.91
N SER A 2 -30.34 -28.79 -41.64
CA SER A 2 -29.45 -27.64 -41.74
C SER A 2 -30.22 -26.52 -42.43
N PHE A 3 -30.46 -25.44 -41.74
CA PHE A 3 -30.91 -24.22 -42.40
C PHE A 3 -29.70 -23.65 -43.14
N ALA A 4 -29.75 -23.65 -44.45
CA ALA A 4 -28.75 -22.98 -45.27
C ALA A 4 -28.74 -21.49 -44.90
N PHE A 5 -27.56 -20.96 -44.57
CA PHE A 5 -27.35 -19.56 -44.30
C PHE A 5 -27.70 -18.74 -45.55
N ALA A 6 -28.67 -17.83 -45.46
CA ALA A 6 -29.16 -17.08 -46.62
C ALA A 6 -28.27 -15.89 -47.02
N GLY A 7 -27.26 -15.56 -46.21
CA GLY A 7 -26.24 -14.53 -46.46
C GLY A 7 -24.84 -15.15 -46.61
N SER A 8 -23.86 -14.40 -47.12
CA SER A 8 -22.46 -14.83 -47.08
C SER A 8 -21.91 -14.62 -45.66
N LEU A 9 -21.37 -15.69 -45.02
CA LEU A 9 -20.60 -15.57 -43.81
C LEU A 9 -19.42 -14.62 -44.05
N PRO A 10 -19.09 -13.71 -43.11
CA PRO A 10 -17.86 -12.95 -43.20
C PRO A 10 -16.70 -13.94 -43.05
N GLY A 11 -15.61 -13.77 -43.82
CA GLY A 11 -14.43 -14.58 -43.64
C GLY A 11 -13.79 -14.34 -42.25
N VAL A 12 -13.91 -13.12 -41.76
CA VAL A 12 -13.36 -12.70 -40.43
C VAL A 12 -14.41 -11.90 -39.65
N ILE A 13 -14.55 -12.21 -38.36
CA ILE A 13 -15.36 -11.48 -37.39
C ILE A 13 -14.41 -10.86 -36.36
N ASN A 14 -14.44 -9.54 -36.20
CA ASN A 14 -13.70 -8.82 -35.17
C ASN A 14 -14.54 -8.74 -33.91
N GLY A 15 -13.88 -8.88 -32.75
CA GLY A 15 -14.47 -8.75 -31.43
C GLY A 15 -13.44 -8.48 -30.36
N ASP A 16 -13.93 -8.23 -29.15
CA ASP A 16 -13.11 -7.98 -27.98
C ASP A 16 -13.51 -8.91 -26.85
N VAL A 17 -12.51 -9.30 -26.03
CA VAL A 17 -12.72 -9.79 -24.67
C VAL A 17 -12.56 -8.61 -23.75
N THR A 18 -13.59 -8.30 -22.97
CA THR A 18 -13.62 -7.14 -22.06
C THR A 18 -13.49 -7.56 -20.61
N VAL A 19 -12.56 -6.95 -19.90
CA VAL A 19 -12.28 -7.22 -18.49
C VAL A 19 -12.36 -5.93 -17.70
N MET A 20 -13.33 -5.80 -16.82
CA MET A 20 -13.33 -4.75 -15.82
C MET A 20 -12.50 -5.24 -14.63
N HIS A 21 -11.65 -4.37 -14.05
CA HIS A 21 -10.74 -4.81 -13.01
C HIS A 21 -10.45 -3.77 -11.93
N THR A 22 -10.07 -4.29 -10.78
CA THR A 22 -9.57 -3.56 -9.61
C THR A 22 -8.29 -4.20 -9.10
N ASN A 23 -7.58 -3.48 -8.27
CA ASN A 23 -6.43 -3.93 -7.49
C ASN A 23 -6.26 -3.01 -6.27
N ASP A 24 -5.61 -3.51 -5.22
CA ASP A 24 -5.20 -2.71 -4.05
C ASP A 24 -6.32 -1.82 -3.49
N ILE A 25 -7.55 -2.34 -3.42
CA ILE A 25 -8.68 -1.57 -2.89
C ILE A 25 -8.58 -1.35 -1.37
N HIS A 26 -7.79 -2.18 -0.66
CA HIS A 26 -7.46 -2.04 0.76
C HIS A 26 -8.65 -1.76 1.66
N GLY A 27 -9.78 -2.44 1.42
CA GLY A 27 -10.99 -2.28 2.21
C GLY A 27 -11.77 -1.01 1.95
N SER A 28 -11.43 -0.23 0.92
CA SER A 28 -12.29 0.85 0.42
C SER A 28 -13.55 0.26 -0.19
N TYR A 29 -14.74 0.82 0.11
CA TYR A 29 -15.97 0.09 -0.23
C TYR A 29 -17.12 0.96 -0.75
N LYS A 30 -17.20 2.25 -0.39
CA LYS A 30 -18.33 3.10 -0.78
C LYS A 30 -17.91 4.30 -1.62
N TYR A 31 -18.80 4.69 -2.51
CA TYR A 31 -18.61 5.86 -3.37
C TYR A 31 -18.48 7.14 -2.57
N SER A 32 -17.51 7.94 -2.96
CA SER A 32 -17.38 9.32 -2.49
C SER A 32 -16.76 10.19 -3.58
N TYR A 33 -17.18 11.46 -3.67
CA TYR A 33 -16.57 12.40 -4.60
C TYR A 33 -16.51 13.80 -4.02
N ASN A 34 -15.33 14.38 -4.00
CA ASN A 34 -15.10 15.77 -3.60
C ASN A 34 -14.86 16.63 -4.84
N ALA A 35 -15.89 17.33 -5.30
CA ALA A 35 -15.82 18.17 -6.50
C ALA A 35 -14.79 19.32 -6.38
N GLY A 36 -14.52 19.83 -5.17
CA GLY A 36 -13.55 20.90 -4.92
C GLY A 36 -12.10 20.43 -5.12
N LYS A 37 -11.81 19.16 -4.86
CA LYS A 37 -10.49 18.55 -5.01
C LYS A 37 -10.36 17.71 -6.30
N GLY A 38 -11.49 17.33 -6.92
CA GLY A 38 -11.53 16.42 -8.07
C GLY A 38 -11.14 14.97 -7.72
N THR A 39 -11.23 14.57 -6.45
CA THR A 39 -10.81 13.25 -5.95
C THR A 39 -11.96 12.54 -5.25
N GLY A 40 -11.88 11.23 -5.16
CA GLY A 40 -12.87 10.41 -4.46
C GLY A 40 -12.56 8.92 -4.59
N THR A 41 -13.49 8.11 -4.14
CA THR A 41 -13.46 6.65 -4.17
C THR A 41 -14.59 6.16 -5.05
N VAL A 42 -14.33 5.23 -5.96
CA VAL A 42 -15.39 4.61 -6.79
C VAL A 42 -16.31 3.76 -5.91
N GLY A 43 -15.77 2.91 -5.07
CA GLY A 43 -16.54 2.01 -4.21
C GLY A 43 -17.39 0.99 -4.97
N PHE A 44 -18.00 0.04 -4.27
CA PHE A 44 -18.83 -0.99 -4.91
C PHE A 44 -20.13 -0.43 -5.52
N ASP A 45 -20.73 0.60 -4.91
CA ASP A 45 -21.92 1.27 -5.46
C ASP A 45 -21.60 2.08 -6.73
N GLY A 46 -20.45 2.76 -6.77
CA GLY A 46 -19.96 3.40 -7.98
C GLY A 46 -19.54 2.41 -9.07
N LEU A 47 -18.91 1.28 -8.69
CA LEU A 47 -18.57 0.20 -9.61
C LEU A 47 -19.82 -0.38 -10.29
N ALA A 48 -20.92 -0.54 -9.55
CA ALA A 48 -22.19 -0.98 -10.12
C ALA A 48 -22.72 -0.01 -11.18
N VAL A 49 -22.56 1.29 -10.96
CA VAL A 49 -22.90 2.33 -11.96
C VAL A 49 -22.01 2.20 -13.20
N LEU A 50 -20.70 2.07 -13.02
CA LEU A 50 -19.76 1.92 -14.13
C LEU A 50 -20.04 0.65 -14.94
N TYR A 51 -20.30 -0.47 -14.26
CA TYR A 51 -20.61 -1.75 -14.88
C TYR A 51 -21.90 -1.66 -15.72
N SER A 52 -22.96 -1.08 -15.16
CA SER A 52 -24.26 -0.95 -15.83
C SER A 52 -24.25 0.04 -17.00
N ALA A 53 -23.34 1.02 -16.97
CA ALA A 53 -23.21 2.03 -18.02
C ALA A 53 -22.48 1.52 -19.27
N GLN A 54 -21.87 0.31 -19.22
CA GLN A 54 -21.26 -0.28 -20.41
C GLN A 54 -22.33 -0.69 -21.42
N SER A 55 -22.03 -0.52 -22.72
CA SER A 55 -22.94 -0.91 -23.81
C SER A 55 -23.25 -2.41 -23.83
N ASN A 56 -22.30 -3.22 -23.40
CA ASN A 56 -22.45 -4.63 -23.08
C ASN A 56 -21.82 -4.86 -21.72
N ALA A 57 -22.35 -5.78 -20.91
CA ALA A 57 -21.72 -6.18 -19.66
C ALA A 57 -20.29 -6.66 -19.95
N PRO A 58 -19.28 -6.26 -19.16
CA PRO A 58 -17.94 -6.81 -19.26
C PRO A 58 -17.96 -8.34 -19.15
N ASP A 59 -17.07 -9.00 -19.90
CA ASP A 59 -17.01 -10.47 -19.90
C ASP A 59 -16.50 -11.01 -18.56
N PHE A 60 -15.64 -10.23 -17.90
CA PHE A 60 -15.10 -10.54 -16.59
C PHE A 60 -15.05 -9.29 -15.70
N LEU A 61 -15.17 -9.54 -14.39
CA LEU A 61 -14.79 -8.62 -13.33
C LEU A 61 -13.74 -9.30 -12.46
N LEU A 62 -12.50 -8.77 -12.49
CA LEU A 62 -11.33 -9.37 -11.86
C LEU A 62 -10.69 -8.41 -10.85
N ASP A 63 -9.95 -8.98 -9.90
CA ASP A 63 -9.20 -8.21 -8.91
C ASP A 63 -7.78 -8.76 -8.75
N ALA A 64 -6.78 -7.90 -8.61
CA ALA A 64 -5.37 -8.29 -8.51
C ALA A 64 -4.78 -8.21 -7.09
N GLY A 65 -5.63 -8.34 -6.07
CA GLY A 65 -5.23 -8.54 -4.67
C GLY A 65 -5.07 -7.27 -3.86
N ASP A 66 -4.67 -7.45 -2.59
CA ASP A 66 -4.68 -6.45 -1.52
C ASP A 66 -6.07 -5.83 -1.32
N THR A 67 -7.04 -6.70 -1.22
CA THR A 67 -8.45 -6.38 -1.25
C THR A 67 -9.09 -6.38 0.13
N PHE A 68 -8.80 -7.43 0.93
CA PHE A 68 -9.54 -7.75 2.15
C PHE A 68 -8.97 -7.09 3.40
N HIS A 69 -7.83 -6.44 3.31
CA HIS A 69 -7.11 -5.86 4.45
C HIS A 69 -6.67 -4.42 4.13
N GLY A 70 -6.76 -3.54 5.14
CA GLY A 70 -6.38 -2.12 5.02
C GLY A 70 -7.26 -1.26 5.91
N GLN A 71 -8.30 -0.65 5.38
CA GLN A 71 -9.22 0.19 6.16
C GLN A 71 -9.99 -0.60 7.22
N SER A 72 -10.38 0.10 8.29
CA SER A 72 -11.00 -0.51 9.47
C SER A 72 -12.31 -1.25 9.17
N PHE A 73 -13.07 -0.82 8.16
CA PHE A 73 -14.25 -1.54 7.69
C PHE A 73 -13.92 -3.00 7.28
N ALA A 74 -12.81 -3.21 6.60
CA ALA A 74 -12.34 -4.54 6.25
C ALA A 74 -11.71 -5.27 7.44
N THR A 75 -10.80 -4.60 8.17
CA THR A 75 -10.02 -5.27 9.23
C THR A 75 -10.85 -5.68 10.43
N MET A 76 -11.88 -4.92 10.81
CA MET A 76 -12.77 -5.27 11.91
C MET A 76 -13.66 -6.49 11.62
N SER A 77 -13.98 -6.71 10.34
CA SER A 77 -14.71 -7.91 9.88
C SER A 77 -13.78 -9.06 9.48
N GLU A 78 -12.46 -8.89 9.61
CA GLU A 78 -11.45 -9.82 9.10
C GLU A 78 -11.64 -10.11 7.60
N GLY A 79 -11.91 -9.06 6.80
CA GLY A 79 -12.12 -9.12 5.35
C GLY A 79 -13.50 -9.57 4.88
N LYS A 80 -14.36 -10.07 5.80
CA LYS A 80 -15.65 -10.67 5.42
C LYS A 80 -16.60 -9.70 4.76
N SER A 81 -16.66 -8.44 5.24
CA SER A 81 -17.55 -7.43 4.66
C SER A 81 -17.19 -7.12 3.20
N ILE A 82 -15.89 -7.09 2.89
CA ILE A 82 -15.40 -6.89 1.51
C ILE A 82 -15.70 -8.12 0.66
N ALA A 83 -15.44 -9.33 1.16
CA ALA A 83 -15.75 -10.57 0.44
C ALA A 83 -17.23 -10.68 0.12
N GLU A 84 -18.14 -10.30 1.03
CA GLU A 84 -19.58 -10.27 0.80
C GLU A 84 -19.96 -9.24 -0.28
N LEU A 85 -19.33 -8.05 -0.26
CA LEU A 85 -19.56 -7.06 -1.32
C LEU A 85 -19.06 -7.57 -2.66
N MET A 86 -17.88 -8.15 -2.77
CA MET A 86 -17.37 -8.72 -4.02
C MET A 86 -18.31 -9.76 -4.62
N ASP A 87 -18.92 -10.60 -3.78
CA ASP A 87 -19.88 -11.61 -4.24
C ASP A 87 -21.25 -11.04 -4.65
N THR A 88 -21.70 -9.94 -4.01
CA THR A 88 -23.14 -9.61 -4.02
C THR A 88 -23.48 -8.19 -4.43
N PHE A 89 -22.49 -7.30 -4.66
CA PHE A 89 -22.77 -5.88 -4.84
C PHE A 89 -23.66 -5.58 -6.04
N TYR A 90 -23.43 -6.26 -7.19
CA TYR A 90 -24.19 -6.08 -8.41
C TYR A 90 -24.02 -7.27 -9.36
N ALA A 91 -25.02 -7.58 -10.19
CA ALA A 91 -25.02 -8.70 -11.15
C ALA A 91 -24.56 -10.01 -10.48
N ASP A 92 -23.54 -10.67 -11.06
CA ASP A 92 -22.97 -11.92 -10.53
C ASP A 92 -21.72 -11.69 -9.63
N GLY A 93 -21.41 -10.42 -9.29
CA GLY A 93 -20.22 -10.07 -8.51
C GLY A 93 -18.91 -10.21 -9.31
N TYR A 94 -17.80 -10.42 -8.58
CA TYR A 94 -16.49 -10.69 -9.19
C TYR A 94 -16.40 -12.14 -9.68
N ASP A 95 -15.70 -12.36 -10.79
CA ASP A 95 -15.40 -13.71 -11.29
C ASP A 95 -14.20 -14.32 -10.50
N ALA A 96 -13.15 -13.53 -10.27
CA ALA A 96 -11.95 -13.99 -9.55
C ALA A 96 -11.13 -12.84 -8.96
N THR A 97 -10.35 -13.20 -7.94
CA THR A 97 -9.26 -12.39 -7.39
C THR A 97 -8.02 -13.25 -7.17
N THR A 98 -6.85 -12.61 -6.97
CA THR A 98 -5.63 -13.25 -6.46
C THR A 98 -5.28 -12.64 -5.10
N PRO A 99 -4.67 -13.36 -4.15
CA PRO A 99 -4.27 -12.71 -2.90
C PRO A 99 -3.10 -11.77 -3.11
N GLY A 100 -3.15 -10.57 -2.50
CA GLY A 100 -2.00 -9.73 -2.26
C GLY A 100 -1.34 -10.04 -0.91
N ASN A 101 -0.22 -9.39 -0.59
CA ASN A 101 0.50 -9.67 0.67
C ASN A 101 -0.31 -9.29 1.91
N HIS A 102 -1.10 -8.23 1.86
CA HIS A 102 -1.94 -7.82 2.99
C HIS A 102 -3.10 -8.77 3.26
N ASP A 103 -3.60 -9.49 2.27
CA ASP A 103 -4.73 -10.39 2.42
C ASP A 103 -4.40 -11.60 3.33
N TRP A 104 -3.12 -11.97 3.44
CA TRP A 104 -2.65 -13.04 4.34
C TRP A 104 -2.69 -12.66 5.82
N SER A 105 -2.97 -11.41 6.17
CA SER A 105 -2.97 -10.91 7.57
C SER A 105 -3.94 -11.64 8.49
N TYR A 106 -4.95 -12.31 7.94
CA TYR A 106 -5.90 -13.14 8.71
C TYR A 106 -5.52 -14.63 8.76
N GLY A 107 -4.41 -15.00 8.13
CA GLY A 107 -3.91 -16.36 8.02
C GLY A 107 -4.44 -17.13 6.81
N ALA A 108 -3.61 -18.04 6.30
CA ALA A 108 -3.85 -18.80 5.07
C ALA A 108 -5.19 -19.57 5.06
N ASP A 109 -5.60 -20.18 6.19
CA ASP A 109 -6.84 -20.95 6.26
C ASP A 109 -8.08 -20.06 6.15
N LYS A 110 -8.09 -18.88 6.78
CA LYS A 110 -9.19 -17.91 6.64
C LYS A 110 -9.27 -17.38 5.23
N LEU A 111 -8.15 -16.92 4.67
CA LEU A 111 -8.10 -16.40 3.33
C LEU A 111 -8.62 -17.42 2.31
N ARG A 112 -8.15 -18.65 2.35
CA ARG A 112 -8.58 -19.73 1.46
C ARG A 112 -10.08 -20.03 1.54
N THR A 113 -10.70 -19.88 2.71
CA THR A 113 -12.12 -20.16 2.93
C THR A 113 -13.01 -18.93 2.81
N MET A 114 -12.47 -17.74 2.67
CA MET A 114 -13.22 -16.49 2.61
C MET A 114 -14.24 -16.48 1.47
N THR A 115 -13.88 -17.04 0.33
CA THR A 115 -14.74 -17.19 -0.84
C THR A 115 -15.81 -18.28 -0.69
N GLY A 116 -15.69 -19.21 0.25
CA GLY A 116 -16.62 -20.30 0.47
C GLY A 116 -17.78 -19.99 1.44
N ASN A 117 -17.81 -18.81 2.05
CA ASN A 117 -18.84 -18.39 3.00
C ASN A 117 -19.99 -17.62 2.36
N SER A 118 -19.94 -17.38 1.05
CA SER A 118 -21.00 -16.70 0.33
C SER A 118 -22.31 -17.49 0.33
N THR A 119 -23.42 -16.81 0.53
CA THR A 119 -24.77 -17.34 0.34
C THR A 119 -25.17 -17.35 -1.13
N THR A 120 -24.32 -16.83 -2.03
CA THR A 120 -24.56 -16.77 -3.46
C THR A 120 -24.29 -18.11 -4.13
N SER A 121 -24.92 -18.36 -5.24
CA SER A 121 -24.75 -19.59 -6.03
C SER A 121 -23.44 -19.62 -6.85
N SER A 122 -22.71 -18.49 -6.91
CA SER A 122 -21.49 -18.34 -7.69
C SER A 122 -20.52 -17.37 -6.98
N PRO A 123 -19.85 -17.82 -5.91
CA PRO A 123 -18.84 -17.00 -5.26
C PRO A 123 -17.63 -16.78 -6.19
N PHE A 124 -16.95 -15.63 -6.06
CA PHE A 124 -15.72 -15.38 -6.80
C PHE A 124 -14.64 -16.43 -6.47
N ALA A 125 -13.75 -16.68 -7.42
CA ALA A 125 -12.63 -17.61 -7.21
C ALA A 125 -11.41 -16.88 -6.67
N MET A 126 -10.78 -17.44 -5.61
CA MET A 126 -9.45 -17.01 -5.15
C MET A 126 -8.39 -17.83 -5.90
N LEU A 127 -7.59 -17.18 -6.74
CA LEU A 127 -6.61 -17.83 -7.61
C LEU A 127 -5.18 -17.60 -7.10
N CYS A 128 -4.44 -18.68 -6.86
CA CYS A 128 -3.03 -18.59 -6.48
C CYS A 128 -2.26 -19.83 -6.95
N ALA A 129 -1.86 -19.85 -8.22
CA ALA A 129 -1.24 -20.99 -8.90
C ALA A 129 0.08 -21.43 -8.26
N ASN A 130 0.80 -20.52 -7.62
CA ASN A 130 2.11 -20.80 -7.03
C ASN A 130 2.07 -21.10 -5.53
N ALA A 131 0.89 -21.03 -4.88
CA ALA A 131 0.74 -21.37 -3.47
C ALA A 131 0.38 -22.85 -3.28
N THR A 132 1.11 -23.53 -2.40
CA THR A 132 0.82 -24.93 -2.01
C THR A 132 0.59 -24.98 -0.51
N SER A 133 -0.50 -25.60 -0.08
CA SER A 133 -0.83 -25.69 1.34
C SER A 133 -1.07 -27.15 1.75
N ALA A 134 -0.61 -27.51 2.95
CA ALA A 134 -0.89 -28.80 3.56
C ALA A 134 -2.38 -28.95 3.99
N ASN A 135 -3.09 -27.83 4.17
CA ASN A 135 -4.46 -27.79 4.71
C ASN A 135 -5.54 -27.65 3.63
N GLY A 136 -5.17 -27.60 2.36
CA GLY A 136 -6.10 -27.46 1.22
C GLY A 136 -5.40 -27.00 -0.04
N THR A 137 -6.15 -26.96 -1.15
CA THR A 137 -5.64 -26.51 -2.44
C THR A 137 -6.06 -25.09 -2.72
N TRP A 138 -5.20 -24.35 -3.41
CA TRP A 138 -5.51 -23.09 -4.06
C TRP A 138 -5.93 -23.37 -5.50
N SER A 139 -6.94 -22.67 -6.00
CA SER A 139 -7.26 -22.73 -7.42
C SER A 139 -6.18 -21.99 -8.21
N ALA A 140 -5.72 -22.60 -9.32
CA ALA A 140 -4.73 -21.95 -10.17
C ALA A 140 -5.39 -20.99 -11.17
N SER A 141 -6.58 -21.38 -11.69
CA SER A 141 -7.25 -20.67 -12.77
C SER A 141 -8.75 -20.90 -12.76
N ILE A 142 -9.47 -20.06 -13.51
CA ILE A 142 -10.84 -20.29 -13.96
C ILE A 142 -10.89 -20.30 -15.48
N LEU A 143 -11.94 -20.92 -16.03
CA LEU A 143 -12.23 -21.00 -17.46
C LEU A 143 -13.66 -20.53 -17.72
N LYS A 144 -13.83 -19.63 -18.71
CA LYS A 144 -15.14 -19.15 -19.17
C LYS A 144 -15.24 -19.27 -20.68
N THR A 145 -16.35 -19.82 -21.16
CA THR A 145 -16.67 -19.86 -22.59
C THR A 145 -17.64 -18.75 -22.91
N LEU A 146 -17.19 -17.78 -23.68
CA LEU A 146 -17.98 -16.64 -24.11
C LEU A 146 -18.76 -17.02 -25.37
N ASN A 147 -20.09 -17.02 -25.28
CA ASN A 147 -20.98 -17.24 -26.44
C ASN A 147 -21.16 -15.92 -27.17
N ARG A 148 -20.79 -15.88 -28.45
CA ARG A 148 -20.84 -14.70 -29.29
C ARG A 148 -21.82 -14.91 -30.43
N THR A 149 -22.47 -13.84 -30.89
CA THR A 149 -23.37 -13.86 -32.02
C THR A 149 -23.00 -12.74 -32.99
N TRP A 150 -22.55 -13.11 -34.16
CA TRP A 150 -22.44 -12.17 -35.27
C TRP A 150 -23.80 -12.05 -35.97
N LYS A 151 -24.16 -10.84 -36.41
CA LYS A 151 -25.40 -10.53 -37.17
C LYS A 151 -25.04 -9.89 -38.49
N ASP A 152 -25.62 -10.41 -39.56
CA ASP A 152 -25.57 -9.77 -40.83
C ASP A 152 -26.56 -8.59 -40.86
N ASN A 153 -26.05 -7.40 -41.17
CA ASN A 153 -26.86 -6.19 -41.24
C ASN A 153 -27.84 -6.15 -42.40
N GLU A 154 -27.62 -6.96 -43.47
CA GLU A 154 -28.44 -6.96 -44.66
C GLU A 154 -29.50 -8.05 -44.64
N SER A 155 -29.16 -9.28 -44.24
CA SER A 155 -30.04 -10.44 -44.29
C SER A 155 -30.69 -10.81 -42.95
N ALA A 156 -30.36 -10.16 -41.86
CA ALA A 156 -30.72 -10.53 -40.48
C ALA A 156 -30.32 -11.97 -40.09
N SER A 157 -29.45 -12.62 -40.85
CA SER A 157 -28.87 -13.91 -40.51
C SER A 157 -27.90 -13.75 -39.33
N THR A 158 -27.79 -14.80 -38.49
CA THR A 158 -26.91 -14.83 -37.34
C THR A 158 -25.97 -16.02 -37.39
N PHE A 159 -24.71 -15.80 -36.98
CA PHE A 159 -23.73 -16.87 -36.80
C PHE A 159 -23.25 -16.86 -35.32
N ASN A 160 -23.34 -18.03 -34.65
CA ASN A 160 -22.94 -18.18 -33.27
C ASN A 160 -21.57 -18.86 -33.22
N TYR A 161 -20.68 -18.30 -32.42
CA TYR A 161 -19.33 -18.82 -32.19
C TYR A 161 -18.94 -18.67 -30.71
N GLN A 162 -17.82 -19.27 -30.33
CA GLN A 162 -17.35 -19.27 -28.96
C GLN A 162 -15.91 -18.79 -28.87
N ILE A 163 -15.62 -18.04 -27.82
CA ILE A 163 -14.27 -17.67 -27.41
C ILE A 163 -14.03 -18.25 -26.01
N LYS A 164 -13.01 -19.07 -25.86
CA LYS A 164 -12.61 -19.62 -24.58
C LYS A 164 -11.54 -18.73 -23.95
N VAL A 165 -11.78 -18.30 -22.71
CA VAL A 165 -10.87 -17.44 -21.94
C VAL A 165 -10.48 -18.15 -20.66
N GLY A 166 -9.17 -18.26 -20.41
CA GLY A 166 -8.63 -18.70 -19.14
C GLY A 166 -8.14 -17.49 -18.33
N VAL A 167 -8.38 -17.50 -17.00
CA VAL A 167 -7.81 -16.54 -16.07
C VAL A 167 -6.95 -17.29 -15.08
N VAL A 168 -5.67 -16.93 -14.95
CA VAL A 168 -4.71 -17.51 -13.99
C VAL A 168 -4.31 -16.46 -12.97
N GLY A 169 -4.17 -16.85 -11.69
CA GLY A 169 -3.77 -15.93 -10.62
C GLY A 169 -2.53 -16.39 -9.87
N ALA A 170 -1.71 -15.45 -9.38
CA ALA A 170 -0.57 -15.73 -8.53
C ALA A 170 -0.14 -14.50 -7.70
N MET A 171 0.62 -14.74 -6.62
CA MET A 171 1.33 -13.70 -5.88
C MET A 171 2.84 -13.92 -5.99
N ASP A 172 3.61 -12.83 -6.15
CA ASP A 172 5.07 -12.87 -6.21
C ASP A 172 5.64 -13.64 -5.00
N GLU A 173 6.50 -14.62 -5.25
CA GLU A 173 7.07 -15.48 -4.20
C GLU A 173 7.95 -14.71 -3.20
N SER A 174 8.51 -13.57 -3.59
CA SER A 174 9.29 -12.72 -2.68
C SER A 174 8.39 -12.01 -1.66
N LEU A 175 7.18 -11.59 -2.06
CA LEU A 175 6.15 -11.10 -1.13
C LEU A 175 5.75 -12.21 -0.16
N GLY A 176 5.45 -13.41 -0.67
CA GLY A 176 5.12 -14.57 0.16
C GLY A 176 6.21 -14.93 1.18
N SER A 177 7.48 -14.75 0.81
CA SER A 177 8.63 -15.01 1.68
C SER A 177 8.80 -13.95 2.79
N SER A 178 8.21 -12.79 2.63
CA SER A 178 8.27 -11.68 3.59
C SER A 178 7.15 -11.74 4.64
N LEU A 179 6.13 -12.56 4.42
CA LEU A 179 5.02 -12.73 5.35
C LEU A 179 5.45 -13.40 6.65
N ARG A 180 4.75 -13.09 7.73
CA ARG A 180 4.94 -13.75 9.01
C ARG A 180 4.68 -15.25 8.89
N ALA A 181 5.59 -16.04 9.41
CA ALA A 181 5.55 -17.50 9.29
C ALA A 181 4.29 -18.15 9.92
N ASP A 182 3.70 -17.53 10.95
CA ASP A 182 2.48 -18.01 11.59
C ASP A 182 1.24 -17.78 10.70
N LEU A 183 1.19 -16.71 9.90
CA LEU A 183 0.09 -16.40 9.00
C LEU A 183 0.05 -17.33 7.79
N VAL A 184 1.22 -17.76 7.32
CA VAL A 184 1.38 -18.66 6.17
C VAL A 184 1.74 -20.10 6.59
N ALA A 185 1.50 -20.46 7.85
CA ALA A 185 1.87 -21.78 8.36
C ALA A 185 1.30 -22.91 7.49
N GLY A 186 2.18 -23.82 7.03
CA GLY A 186 1.81 -24.91 6.13
C GLY A 186 1.61 -24.52 4.66
N THR A 187 1.85 -23.25 4.30
CA THR A 187 1.84 -22.76 2.90
C THR A 187 3.26 -22.50 2.43
N SER A 188 3.54 -22.83 1.18
CA SER A 188 4.80 -22.50 0.49
C SER A 188 4.50 -21.90 -0.87
N PHE A 189 5.36 -20.99 -1.29
CA PHE A 189 5.25 -20.29 -2.57
C PHE A 189 6.39 -20.76 -3.50
N SER A 190 6.02 -21.22 -4.70
CA SER A 190 6.97 -21.49 -5.79
C SER A 190 7.10 -20.23 -6.66
N SER A 191 7.96 -20.28 -7.71
CA SER A 191 8.03 -19.18 -8.67
C SER A 191 6.66 -18.85 -9.27
N ALA A 192 6.20 -17.63 -9.11
CA ALA A 192 4.91 -17.16 -9.61
C ALA A 192 4.88 -17.19 -11.15
N ALA A 193 5.91 -16.63 -11.81
CA ALA A 193 5.99 -16.68 -13.28
C ALA A 193 6.05 -18.13 -13.79
N GLY A 194 6.81 -19.02 -13.12
CA GLY A 194 6.88 -20.44 -13.50
C GLY A 194 5.54 -21.15 -13.37
N ALA A 195 4.76 -20.89 -12.31
CA ALA A 195 3.44 -21.48 -12.11
C ALA A 195 2.42 -20.95 -13.12
N ILE A 196 2.42 -19.63 -13.39
CA ILE A 196 1.57 -19.01 -14.41
C ILE A 196 1.86 -19.59 -15.79
N ASN A 197 3.13 -19.71 -16.20
CA ASN A 197 3.51 -20.23 -17.50
C ASN A 197 3.05 -21.69 -17.68
N ALA A 198 3.20 -22.51 -16.63
CA ALA A 198 2.73 -23.90 -16.66
C ALA A 198 1.19 -23.97 -16.81
N GLU A 199 0.45 -23.13 -16.09
CA GLU A 199 -1.00 -23.11 -16.15
C GLU A 199 -1.51 -22.47 -17.45
N ALA A 200 -0.89 -21.40 -17.94
CA ALA A 200 -1.21 -20.78 -19.24
C ALA A 200 -1.04 -21.81 -20.37
N LYS A 201 0.05 -22.59 -20.33
CA LYS A 201 0.26 -23.69 -21.27
C LYS A 201 -0.88 -24.73 -21.19
N ARG A 202 -1.28 -25.16 -20.00
CA ARG A 202 -2.39 -26.10 -19.81
C ARG A 202 -3.70 -25.52 -20.36
N LEU A 203 -3.98 -24.26 -20.07
CA LEU A 203 -5.18 -23.56 -20.58
C LEU A 203 -5.20 -23.49 -22.11
N ARG A 204 -4.04 -23.25 -22.74
CA ARG A 204 -3.91 -23.20 -24.20
C ARG A 204 -4.00 -24.59 -24.86
N GLU A 205 -3.22 -25.56 -24.37
CA GLU A 205 -3.04 -26.86 -25.02
C GLU A 205 -4.13 -27.87 -24.66
N ASP A 206 -4.55 -27.94 -23.37
CA ASP A 206 -5.49 -28.95 -22.90
C ASP A 206 -6.93 -28.45 -22.93
N GLU A 207 -7.16 -27.17 -22.59
CA GLU A 207 -8.53 -26.57 -22.56
C GLU A 207 -8.89 -25.84 -23.87
N GLY A 208 -7.90 -25.50 -24.68
CA GLY A 208 -8.10 -24.78 -25.95
C GLY A 208 -8.49 -23.31 -25.76
N CYS A 209 -7.98 -22.62 -24.74
CA CYS A 209 -8.25 -21.21 -24.53
C CYS A 209 -7.66 -20.37 -25.67
N ASN A 210 -8.49 -19.48 -26.18
CA ASN A 210 -8.11 -18.49 -27.19
C ASN A 210 -7.40 -17.29 -26.55
N VAL A 211 -7.84 -16.87 -25.36
CA VAL A 211 -7.28 -15.76 -24.58
C VAL A 211 -6.89 -16.27 -23.20
N VAL A 212 -5.74 -15.84 -22.68
CA VAL A 212 -5.30 -16.09 -21.30
C VAL A 212 -4.97 -14.76 -20.65
N VAL A 213 -5.69 -14.44 -19.57
CA VAL A 213 -5.48 -13.27 -18.72
C VAL A 213 -4.82 -13.72 -17.41
N CYS A 214 -3.82 -13.00 -16.98
CA CYS A 214 -3.19 -13.18 -15.68
C CYS A 214 -3.62 -12.07 -14.73
N ILE A 215 -4.00 -12.40 -13.50
CA ILE A 215 -4.09 -11.47 -12.37
C ILE A 215 -2.93 -11.78 -11.43
N ALA A 216 -2.07 -10.80 -11.14
CA ALA A 216 -0.92 -11.06 -10.28
C ALA A 216 -0.60 -9.88 -9.37
N HIS A 217 -0.38 -10.23 -8.09
CA HIS A 217 0.13 -9.26 -7.11
C HIS A 217 1.66 -9.37 -7.07
N THR A 218 2.38 -8.35 -7.59
CA THR A 218 3.82 -8.45 -7.89
C THR A 218 4.59 -7.15 -7.66
N LEU A 219 5.84 -7.28 -7.22
CA LEU A 219 6.74 -6.15 -6.91
C LEU A 219 7.09 -5.25 -8.10
N ASN A 220 7.09 -5.79 -9.33
CA ASN A 220 7.38 -5.00 -10.53
C ASN A 220 6.69 -5.63 -11.74
N ALA A 221 5.53 -5.09 -12.07
CA ALA A 221 4.64 -5.63 -13.09
C ALA A 221 5.31 -5.81 -14.46
N LYS A 222 6.14 -4.86 -14.90
CA LYS A 222 6.82 -4.94 -16.21
C LYS A 222 7.91 -6.00 -16.23
N THR A 223 8.72 -6.08 -15.19
CA THR A 223 9.76 -7.11 -15.08
C THR A 223 9.15 -8.50 -14.94
N PHE A 224 8.02 -8.59 -14.26
CA PHE A 224 7.27 -9.83 -14.11
C PHE A 224 6.66 -10.28 -15.45
N ALA A 225 5.98 -9.36 -16.16
CA ALA A 225 5.38 -9.65 -17.48
C ALA A 225 6.40 -10.17 -18.51
N ALA A 226 7.63 -9.67 -18.47
CA ALA A 226 8.70 -10.14 -19.37
C ALA A 226 9.10 -11.62 -19.16
N GLN A 227 8.66 -12.25 -18.05
CA GLN A 227 8.91 -13.66 -17.75
C GLN A 227 7.72 -14.55 -18.16
N LEU A 228 6.58 -13.97 -18.56
CA LEU A 228 5.37 -14.71 -18.88
C LEU A 228 5.41 -15.30 -20.29
N ASP A 229 4.87 -16.52 -20.43
CA ASP A 229 4.75 -17.28 -21.67
C ASP A 229 3.29 -17.72 -21.83
N GLY A 230 2.72 -17.46 -23.01
CA GLY A 230 1.34 -17.86 -23.33
C GLY A 230 0.24 -17.00 -22.69
N VAL A 231 0.58 -15.85 -22.12
CA VAL A 231 -0.35 -14.86 -21.49
C VAL A 231 -0.55 -13.68 -22.44
N ASP A 232 -1.78 -13.22 -22.64
CA ASP A 232 -2.11 -12.07 -23.48
C ASP A 232 -2.13 -10.77 -22.68
N ALA A 233 -2.63 -10.80 -21.43
CA ALA A 233 -2.71 -9.64 -20.57
C ALA A 233 -2.37 -9.98 -19.11
N LEU A 234 -1.72 -9.04 -18.43
CA LEU A 234 -1.45 -9.02 -17.00
C LEU A 234 -2.19 -7.85 -16.36
N ILE A 235 -3.11 -8.14 -15.46
CA ILE A 235 -3.68 -7.18 -14.52
C ILE A 235 -2.85 -7.30 -13.24
N ALA A 236 -2.11 -6.25 -12.92
CA ALA A 236 -1.18 -6.22 -11.80
C ALA A 236 -1.76 -5.50 -10.59
N GLY A 237 -1.15 -5.72 -9.42
CA GLY A 237 -1.33 -4.97 -8.19
C GLY A 237 -0.02 -4.88 -7.42
N HIS A 238 -0.01 -4.15 -6.30
CA HIS A 238 1.08 -3.89 -5.36
C HIS A 238 1.82 -2.56 -5.56
N GLU A 239 2.06 -2.10 -6.78
CA GLU A 239 2.84 -0.88 -7.01
C GLU A 239 2.00 0.40 -6.78
N HIS A 240 0.67 0.29 -6.70
CA HIS A 240 -0.27 1.42 -6.51
C HIS A 240 -0.14 2.50 -7.59
N VAL A 241 0.13 2.10 -8.82
CA VAL A 241 0.34 3.01 -9.95
C VAL A 241 -0.73 2.85 -11.02
N ASN A 242 -0.90 3.85 -11.86
CA ASN A 242 -1.67 3.71 -13.09
C ASN A 242 -0.72 3.23 -14.18
N LEU A 243 -0.89 1.99 -14.63
CA LEU A 243 -0.03 1.37 -15.62
C LEU A 243 -0.87 0.92 -16.81
N ASP A 244 -0.38 1.19 -18.01
CA ASP A 244 -0.95 0.77 -19.28
C ASP A 244 0.15 0.70 -20.33
N GLU A 245 0.81 -0.47 -20.45
CA GLU A 245 1.96 -0.67 -21.32
C GLU A 245 1.97 -2.05 -21.98
N ASN A 246 2.66 -2.16 -23.10
CA ASN A 246 2.98 -3.43 -23.74
C ASN A 246 4.39 -3.88 -23.32
N VAL A 247 4.51 -5.11 -22.83
CA VAL A 247 5.78 -5.76 -22.51
C VAL A 247 5.98 -6.98 -23.38
N THR A 248 7.18 -7.22 -23.88
CA THR A 248 7.48 -8.46 -24.61
C THR A 248 7.66 -9.59 -23.61
N GLY A 249 6.78 -10.60 -23.68
CA GLY A 249 6.84 -11.82 -22.88
C GLY A 249 7.99 -12.75 -23.23
N ALA A 250 8.15 -13.82 -22.47
CA ALA A 250 9.22 -14.82 -22.68
C ALA A 250 9.08 -15.57 -24.02
N ASP A 251 7.87 -15.71 -24.55
CA ASP A 251 7.58 -16.30 -25.85
C ASP A 251 7.79 -15.32 -27.04
N GLY A 252 8.21 -14.09 -26.76
CA GLY A 252 8.44 -13.03 -27.74
C GLY A 252 7.16 -12.31 -28.21
N LYS A 253 6.00 -12.60 -27.63
CA LYS A 253 4.74 -11.93 -27.93
C LYS A 253 4.50 -10.77 -26.99
N PRO A 254 3.65 -9.80 -27.36
CA PRO A 254 3.24 -8.73 -26.46
C PRO A 254 2.33 -9.28 -25.35
N VAL A 255 2.57 -8.82 -24.13
CA VAL A 255 1.69 -8.95 -22.97
C VAL A 255 1.20 -7.54 -22.64
N ARG A 256 -0.11 -7.29 -22.65
CA ARG A 256 -0.67 -6.02 -22.16
C ARG A 256 -0.61 -6.01 -20.64
N VAL A 257 0.00 -4.98 -20.06
CA VAL A 257 0.18 -4.85 -18.61
C VAL A 257 -0.59 -3.63 -18.13
N VAL A 258 -1.53 -3.84 -17.22
CA VAL A 258 -2.40 -2.79 -16.67
C VAL A 258 -2.46 -2.85 -15.14
N GLU A 259 -2.60 -1.68 -14.50
CA GLU A 259 -2.82 -1.53 -13.06
C GLU A 259 -3.64 -0.25 -12.81
N ALA A 260 -4.63 -0.29 -11.92
CA ALA A 260 -5.62 0.77 -11.70
C ALA A 260 -5.43 1.46 -10.33
N GLY A 261 -4.22 1.96 -10.07
CA GLY A 261 -3.91 2.73 -8.86
C GLY A 261 -4.15 1.95 -7.58
N SER A 262 -4.80 2.57 -6.58
CA SER A 262 -5.10 1.91 -5.29
C SER A 262 -6.28 2.57 -4.57
N ALA A 263 -6.67 1.99 -3.40
CA ALA A 263 -7.73 2.49 -2.52
C ALA A 263 -9.07 2.73 -3.22
N PHE A 264 -9.34 1.97 -4.28
CA PHE A 264 -10.53 2.09 -5.13
C PHE A 264 -10.70 3.48 -5.77
N ALA A 265 -9.58 4.18 -6.00
CA ALA A 265 -9.61 5.50 -6.65
C ALA A 265 -9.96 5.38 -8.14
N GLU A 266 -9.49 4.31 -8.77
CA GLU A 266 -9.76 3.97 -10.17
C GLU A 266 -10.29 2.55 -10.32
N VAL A 267 -10.92 2.31 -11.48
CA VAL A 267 -11.37 1.01 -12.00
C VAL A 267 -10.96 0.92 -13.45
N GLY A 268 -10.29 -0.16 -13.84
CA GLY A 268 -9.87 -0.39 -15.21
C GLY A 268 -10.94 -1.11 -16.03
N LEU A 269 -10.98 -0.84 -17.33
CA LEU A 269 -11.71 -1.61 -18.34
C LEU A 269 -10.78 -1.90 -19.50
N LEU A 270 -10.26 -3.12 -19.52
CA LEU A 270 -9.36 -3.63 -20.55
C LEU A 270 -10.16 -4.31 -21.67
N SER A 271 -9.90 -3.94 -22.92
CA SER A 271 -10.44 -4.56 -24.11
C SER A 271 -9.33 -5.25 -24.89
N ILE A 272 -9.42 -6.57 -25.05
CA ILE A 272 -8.43 -7.40 -25.76
C ILE A 272 -9.01 -7.81 -27.12
N PRO A 273 -8.55 -7.22 -28.24
CA PRO A 273 -9.11 -7.49 -29.55
C PRO A 273 -8.71 -8.86 -30.09
N TYR A 274 -9.66 -9.47 -30.79
CA TYR A 274 -9.43 -10.72 -31.52
C TYR A 274 -10.08 -10.71 -32.89
N GLU A 275 -9.56 -11.54 -33.78
CA GLU A 275 -10.18 -11.94 -35.06
C GLU A 275 -10.59 -13.41 -35.01
N TYR A 276 -11.84 -13.67 -35.31
CA TYR A 276 -12.39 -15.01 -35.48
C TYR A 276 -12.55 -15.28 -36.99
N ASP A 277 -11.71 -16.16 -37.55
CA ASP A 277 -11.72 -16.50 -38.97
C ASP A 277 -12.58 -17.75 -39.18
N THR A 278 -13.74 -17.57 -39.78
CA THR A 278 -14.74 -18.61 -40.07
C THR A 278 -14.34 -19.49 -41.25
N LYS A 279 -13.22 -19.21 -41.94
CA LYS A 279 -12.84 -19.82 -43.25
C LYS A 279 -13.92 -19.72 -44.31
N GLY A 280 -14.98 -18.93 -44.08
CA GLY A 280 -16.13 -18.80 -44.96
C GLY A 280 -17.05 -20.01 -44.94
N THR A 281 -17.02 -20.86 -43.92
CA THR A 281 -17.81 -22.09 -43.77
C THR A 281 -18.82 -21.98 -42.62
N GLU A 282 -19.90 -22.80 -42.66
CA GLU A 282 -20.89 -22.85 -41.54
C GLU A 282 -20.45 -23.79 -40.40
N THR A 283 -19.36 -24.52 -40.59
CA THR A 283 -18.78 -25.40 -39.54
C THR A 283 -17.72 -24.66 -38.76
N THR A 284 -17.71 -24.85 -37.46
CA THR A 284 -16.73 -24.21 -36.57
C THR A 284 -15.51 -25.08 -36.30
N ASP A 285 -15.41 -26.27 -36.94
CA ASP A 285 -14.34 -27.24 -36.64
C ASP A 285 -12.95 -26.80 -37.18
N ASP A 286 -12.95 -25.95 -38.22
CA ASP A 286 -11.74 -25.42 -38.87
C ASP A 286 -11.48 -23.93 -38.60
N ASP A 287 -12.36 -23.30 -37.81
CA ASP A 287 -12.25 -21.90 -37.44
C ASP A 287 -10.98 -21.63 -36.60
N THR A 288 -10.45 -20.44 -36.70
CA THR A 288 -9.26 -20.02 -35.92
C THR A 288 -9.46 -18.66 -35.28
N VAL A 289 -8.86 -18.46 -34.13
CA VAL A 289 -8.86 -17.18 -33.38
C VAL A 289 -7.44 -16.62 -33.32
N SER A 290 -7.29 -15.37 -33.73
CA SER A 290 -6.07 -14.59 -33.58
C SER A 290 -6.30 -13.50 -32.54
N VAL A 291 -5.44 -13.42 -31.53
CA VAL A 291 -5.54 -12.40 -30.47
C VAL A 291 -4.46 -11.35 -30.68
N TYR A 292 -4.83 -10.10 -30.55
CA TYR A 292 -3.97 -8.93 -30.75
C TYR A 292 -3.71 -8.20 -29.41
N ALA A 293 -3.08 -8.89 -28.47
CA ALA A 293 -2.81 -8.40 -27.13
C ALA A 293 -2.09 -7.03 -27.10
N GLY A 294 -1.18 -6.79 -28.06
CA GLY A 294 -0.48 -5.52 -28.23
C GLY A 294 -1.36 -4.34 -28.64
N ASP A 295 -2.52 -4.61 -29.20
CA ASP A 295 -3.51 -3.61 -29.64
C ASP A 295 -4.65 -3.44 -28.62
N SER A 296 -4.53 -4.04 -27.42
CA SER A 296 -5.50 -3.86 -26.33
C SER A 296 -5.59 -2.41 -25.91
N ASP A 297 -6.80 -1.98 -25.50
CA ASP A 297 -7.10 -0.64 -25.01
C ASP A 297 -7.51 -0.70 -23.55
N GLU A 298 -6.97 0.21 -22.75
CA GLU A 298 -7.27 0.34 -21.32
C GLU A 298 -7.96 1.68 -21.07
N LYS A 299 -9.06 1.65 -20.34
CA LYS A 299 -9.74 2.84 -19.87
C LYS A 299 -9.85 2.84 -18.36
N LEU A 300 -9.25 3.82 -17.72
CA LEU A 300 -9.41 4.05 -16.28
C LEU A 300 -10.62 4.93 -16.02
N TYR A 301 -11.47 4.50 -15.10
CA TYR A 301 -12.61 5.24 -14.57
C TYR A 301 -12.33 5.68 -13.14
N THR A 302 -12.71 6.89 -12.81
CA THR A 302 -12.54 7.52 -11.51
C THR A 302 -13.89 7.79 -10.82
N ALA A 303 -13.87 8.22 -9.57
CA ALA A 303 -15.07 8.71 -8.89
C ALA A 303 -15.74 9.89 -9.61
N LYS A 304 -14.96 10.67 -10.39
CA LYS A 304 -15.53 11.74 -11.23
C LYS A 304 -16.38 11.18 -12.35
N ASP A 305 -15.94 10.11 -13.01
CA ASP A 305 -16.71 9.48 -14.09
C ASP A 305 -18.03 8.93 -13.57
N VAL A 306 -18.02 8.32 -12.35
CA VAL A 306 -19.25 7.94 -11.66
C VAL A 306 -20.14 9.16 -11.44
N ASN A 307 -19.60 10.26 -10.89
CA ASN A 307 -20.35 11.49 -10.65
C ASN A 307 -21.01 12.03 -11.92
N ASP A 308 -20.30 11.99 -13.05
CA ASP A 308 -20.81 12.47 -14.32
C ASP A 308 -21.96 11.56 -14.84
N LEU A 309 -21.87 10.25 -14.62
CA LEU A 309 -22.91 9.27 -14.96
C LEU A 309 -24.18 9.42 -14.10
N LEU A 310 -24.06 9.92 -12.87
CA LEU A 310 -25.20 10.14 -11.95
C LEU A 310 -26.16 11.25 -12.41
N ALA A 311 -25.84 11.98 -13.49
CA ALA A 311 -26.79 12.85 -14.17
C ALA A 311 -27.99 12.07 -14.77
N ASP A 312 -27.81 10.78 -15.07
CA ASP A 312 -28.91 9.88 -15.45
C ASP A 312 -29.62 9.33 -14.20
N PRO A 313 -30.93 9.50 -14.05
CA PRO A 313 -31.70 8.99 -12.91
C PRO A 313 -31.63 7.48 -12.74
N ASN A 314 -31.41 6.70 -13.81
CA ASN A 314 -31.26 5.25 -13.71
C ASN A 314 -29.96 4.89 -12.99
N ASN A 315 -28.87 5.55 -13.33
CA ASN A 315 -27.57 5.37 -12.66
C ASN A 315 -27.64 5.78 -11.19
N GLN A 316 -28.30 6.90 -10.88
CA GLN A 316 -28.57 7.32 -9.51
C GLN A 316 -29.39 6.28 -8.74
N SER A 317 -30.37 5.62 -9.40
CA SER A 317 -31.17 4.55 -8.79
C SER A 317 -30.31 3.33 -8.48
N ILE A 318 -29.40 2.93 -9.39
CA ILE A 318 -28.48 1.80 -9.18
C ILE A 318 -27.57 2.09 -7.98
N LEU A 319 -26.94 3.25 -7.94
CA LEU A 319 -26.07 3.65 -6.81
C LEU A 319 -26.83 3.55 -5.50
N ASN A 320 -28.03 4.15 -5.42
CA ASN A 320 -28.85 4.17 -4.20
C ASN A 320 -29.30 2.75 -3.80
N ASP A 321 -29.64 1.90 -4.75
CA ASP A 321 -30.07 0.52 -4.48
C ASP A 321 -28.92 -0.30 -3.89
N VAL A 322 -27.75 -0.30 -4.54
CA VAL A 322 -26.56 -1.01 -4.03
C VAL A 322 -26.14 -0.46 -2.67
N HIS A 323 -26.11 0.88 -2.52
CA HIS A 323 -25.78 1.49 -1.25
C HIS A 323 -26.73 1.03 -0.13
N SER A 324 -28.06 1.11 -0.36
CA SER A 324 -29.05 0.83 0.69
C SER A 324 -29.21 -0.65 0.98
N THR A 325 -29.01 -1.54 -0.01
CA THR A 325 -29.29 -2.98 0.13
C THR A 325 -28.05 -3.82 0.42
N LYS A 326 -26.85 -3.35 0.02
CA LYS A 326 -25.59 -4.09 0.15
C LYS A 326 -24.62 -3.44 1.13
N ILE A 327 -24.37 -2.13 0.96
CA ILE A 327 -23.37 -1.42 1.77
C ILE A 327 -23.91 -1.05 3.14
N LYS A 328 -25.09 -0.42 3.20
CA LYS A 328 -25.61 0.09 4.47
C LYS A 328 -25.79 -0.97 5.58
N PRO A 329 -26.24 -2.21 5.34
CA PRO A 329 -26.29 -3.21 6.39
C PRO A 329 -24.91 -3.51 7.00
N LEU A 330 -23.87 -3.58 6.16
CA LEU A 330 -22.50 -3.80 6.62
C LEU A 330 -21.90 -2.56 7.31
N ASP A 331 -22.28 -1.35 6.87
CA ASP A 331 -21.95 -0.10 7.55
C ASP A 331 -22.58 -0.04 8.95
N ASP A 332 -23.85 -0.45 9.10
CA ASP A 332 -24.55 -0.49 10.39
C ASP A 332 -23.86 -1.49 11.36
N ASP A 333 -23.42 -2.64 10.86
CA ASP A 333 -22.65 -3.62 11.64
C ASP A 333 -21.27 -3.06 12.04
N PHE A 334 -20.60 -2.37 11.12
CA PHE A 334 -19.32 -1.71 11.39
C PHE A 334 -19.47 -0.58 12.42
N GLU A 335 -20.51 0.25 12.32
CA GLU A 335 -20.81 1.29 13.32
C GLU A 335 -21.10 0.67 14.71
N ALA A 336 -21.85 -0.43 14.76
CA ALA A 336 -22.12 -1.13 16.01
C ALA A 336 -20.82 -1.68 16.63
N ALA A 337 -19.94 -2.30 15.84
CA ALA A 337 -18.64 -2.78 16.27
C ALA A 337 -17.72 -1.62 16.70
N SER A 338 -17.79 -0.48 16.02
CA SER A 338 -17.00 0.72 16.36
C SER A 338 -17.37 1.31 17.73
N ASN A 339 -18.60 1.10 18.19
CA ASN A 339 -19.06 1.52 19.51
C ASN A 339 -18.66 0.55 20.65
N GLU A 340 -18.03 -0.59 20.33
CA GLU A 340 -17.54 -1.52 21.34
C GLU A 340 -16.48 -0.86 22.23
N VAL A 341 -16.65 -0.98 23.54
CA VAL A 341 -15.68 -0.49 24.53
C VAL A 341 -14.55 -1.50 24.66
N LEU A 342 -13.36 -1.11 24.22
CA LEU A 342 -12.14 -1.93 24.29
C LEU A 342 -11.54 -1.95 25.69
N GLY A 343 -11.54 -0.79 26.35
CA GLY A 343 -10.91 -0.59 27.65
C GLY A 343 -11.26 0.78 28.21
N ALA A 344 -10.57 1.15 29.29
CA ALA A 344 -10.70 2.49 29.86
C ALA A 344 -9.30 3.11 30.00
N SER A 345 -9.24 4.44 29.85
CA SER A 345 -8.05 5.26 30.09
C SER A 345 -8.23 6.04 31.40
N ALA A 346 -7.22 6.02 32.27
CA ALA A 346 -7.19 6.81 33.50
C ALA A 346 -6.77 8.27 33.24
N ALA A 347 -6.16 8.57 32.09
CA ALA A 347 -5.63 9.88 31.74
C ALA A 347 -5.99 10.25 30.29
N ASP A 348 -5.88 11.55 30.00
CA ASP A 348 -5.92 12.04 28.63
C ASP A 348 -4.55 11.82 27.97
N TYR A 349 -4.55 11.21 26.76
CA TYR A 349 -3.38 11.14 25.90
C TYR A 349 -3.55 12.17 24.79
N PHE A 350 -2.72 13.16 24.85
CA PHE A 350 -2.88 14.40 24.12
C PHE A 350 -2.60 14.24 22.63
N TYR A 351 -3.46 14.83 21.81
CA TYR A 351 -3.27 14.95 20.37
C TYR A 351 -2.86 16.36 19.93
N GLY A 352 -3.08 17.38 20.75
CA GLY A 352 -2.74 18.76 20.41
C GLY A 352 -3.86 19.48 19.70
N GLU A 353 -5.01 19.59 20.32
CA GLU A 353 -6.03 20.53 19.86
C GLU A 353 -5.54 21.96 20.09
N ASP A 354 -5.39 22.75 19.02
CA ASP A 354 -5.64 24.16 19.13
C ASP A 354 -7.12 24.41 18.79
N ALA A 355 -7.72 25.39 19.46
CA ALA A 355 -9.12 25.75 19.27
C ALA A 355 -9.44 26.27 17.85
N ALA A 356 -8.46 26.40 16.97
CA ALA A 356 -8.55 26.97 15.63
C ALA A 356 -8.50 25.94 14.50
N GLY A 357 -8.22 24.66 14.77
CA GLY A 357 -8.20 23.60 13.75
C GLY A 357 -7.11 23.75 12.67
N THR A 358 -5.99 24.37 13.01
CA THR A 358 -4.84 24.56 12.11
C THR A 358 -3.92 23.35 12.16
N HIS A 359 -3.99 22.52 11.13
CA HIS A 359 -3.45 21.16 11.05
C HIS A 359 -1.93 20.99 11.24
N GLY A 360 -1.11 22.00 11.02
CA GLY A 360 0.35 21.86 11.12
C GLY A 360 0.87 21.79 12.56
N TRP A 361 0.36 22.62 13.46
CA TRP A 361 0.78 22.69 14.84
C TRP A 361 0.39 21.46 15.65
N GLU A 362 -0.78 20.92 15.41
CA GLU A 362 -1.27 19.70 16.04
C GLU A 362 -0.32 18.51 15.81
N MET A 363 0.17 18.35 14.57
CA MET A 363 1.11 17.28 14.24
C MET A 363 2.41 17.38 15.04
N VAL A 364 2.98 18.57 15.17
CA VAL A 364 4.21 18.79 15.96
C VAL A 364 3.96 18.56 17.45
N ARG A 365 2.77 18.89 17.95
CA ARG A 365 2.39 18.71 19.35
C ARG A 365 2.20 17.26 19.78
N THR A 366 1.86 16.36 18.86
CA THR A 366 1.69 14.92 19.16
C THR A 366 3.00 14.22 19.57
N THR A 367 4.14 14.84 19.29
CA THR A 367 5.49 14.29 19.52
C THR A 367 6.22 14.83 20.74
N ASP A 368 5.70 15.91 21.35
CA ASP A 368 6.17 16.53 22.61
C ASP A 368 7.65 16.95 22.68
N PHE A 369 8.21 17.39 21.55
CA PHE A 369 9.60 17.89 21.49
C PHE A 369 9.78 19.35 21.89
N ARG A 370 8.79 20.02 22.54
CA ARG A 370 8.84 21.45 22.80
C ARG A 370 9.59 21.81 24.07
N PRO A 371 10.61 22.68 23.98
CA PRO A 371 11.37 23.12 25.15
C PRO A 371 10.65 24.13 26.04
N ASN A 372 9.56 24.75 25.59
CA ASN A 372 9.01 25.97 26.16
C ASN A 372 7.63 25.85 26.82
N ASN A 373 7.23 24.66 27.26
CA ASN A 373 6.08 24.56 28.15
C ASN A 373 6.50 23.96 29.50
N PRO A 374 7.17 24.74 30.39
CA PRO A 374 7.65 24.27 31.68
C PRO A 374 6.50 23.85 32.63
N ASP A 375 5.26 24.28 32.33
CA ASP A 375 4.10 23.96 33.17
C ASP A 375 3.45 22.62 32.78
N ASP A 376 3.91 21.96 31.73
CA ASP A 376 3.28 20.76 31.16
C ASP A 376 4.02 19.45 31.44
N THR A 377 4.71 19.39 32.58
CA THR A 377 5.33 18.14 33.09
C THR A 377 4.32 17.02 33.35
N THR A 378 3.03 17.32 33.34
CA THR A 378 1.93 16.35 33.50
C THR A 378 1.45 15.76 32.18
N LYS A 379 1.83 16.32 31.03
CA LYS A 379 1.43 15.87 29.69
C LYS A 379 2.56 15.12 28.95
N ALA A 380 3.46 14.49 29.70
CA ALA A 380 4.57 13.70 29.17
C ALA A 380 4.13 12.43 28.40
N GLN A 381 2.84 12.20 28.24
CA GLN A 381 2.29 11.04 27.56
C GLN A 381 1.47 11.51 26.37
N THR A 382 2.13 11.71 25.23
CA THR A 382 1.43 11.99 23.98
C THR A 382 0.84 10.70 23.40
N ILE A 383 -0.16 10.85 22.57
CA ILE A 383 -0.74 9.71 21.84
C ILE A 383 0.31 8.97 20.98
N GLY A 384 1.31 9.67 20.46
CA GLY A 384 2.43 9.07 19.74
C GLY A 384 3.20 8.03 20.55
N HIS A 385 3.42 8.26 21.85
CA HIS A 385 4.01 7.27 22.74
C HIS A 385 3.12 6.03 22.92
N VAL A 386 1.81 6.21 23.00
CA VAL A 386 0.85 5.08 23.09
C VAL A 386 0.92 4.23 21.84
N ILE A 387 0.96 4.86 20.66
CA ILE A 387 1.07 4.16 19.38
C ILE A 387 2.40 3.41 19.28
N CYS A 388 3.53 4.06 19.56
CA CYS A 388 4.84 3.39 19.58
C CYS A 388 4.88 2.24 20.60
N GLY A 389 4.26 2.42 21.77
CA GLY A 389 4.10 1.36 22.78
C GLY A 389 3.29 0.18 22.25
N SER A 390 2.23 0.42 21.45
CA SER A 390 1.44 -0.65 20.82
C SER A 390 2.24 -1.44 19.78
N TYR A 391 3.09 -0.75 19.01
CA TYR A 391 3.98 -1.41 18.06
C TYR A 391 5.00 -2.30 18.74
N LEU A 392 5.59 -1.83 19.84
CA LEU A 392 6.53 -2.63 20.63
C LEU A 392 5.85 -3.84 21.29
N ASP A 393 4.62 -3.67 21.78
CA ASP A 393 3.83 -4.77 22.34
C ASP A 393 3.50 -5.84 21.30
N LEU A 394 3.13 -5.41 20.10
CA LEU A 394 2.80 -6.31 19.00
C LEU A 394 4.03 -7.07 18.49
N THR A 395 5.15 -6.36 18.29
CA THR A 395 6.29 -6.87 17.51
C THR A 395 7.43 -7.42 18.35
N GLY A 396 7.58 -6.96 19.59
CA GLY A 396 8.76 -7.22 20.40
C GLY A 396 10.04 -6.56 19.87
N ALA A 397 9.94 -5.56 18.99
CA ALA A 397 11.08 -4.84 18.44
C ALA A 397 11.86 -4.09 19.54
N ASP A 398 13.11 -3.72 19.24
CA ASP A 398 13.95 -2.95 20.16
C ASP A 398 13.49 -1.51 20.32
N LEU A 399 13.03 -0.90 19.22
CA LEU A 399 12.66 0.50 19.08
C LEU A 399 11.36 0.62 18.26
N ALA A 400 10.65 1.73 18.40
CA ALA A 400 9.51 2.04 17.57
C ALA A 400 9.49 3.53 17.19
N ILE A 401 8.86 3.85 16.06
CA ILE A 401 8.60 5.21 15.60
C ILE A 401 7.25 5.29 14.91
N GLU A 402 6.63 6.47 14.99
CA GLU A 402 5.43 6.85 14.28
C GLU A 402 5.54 8.31 13.81
N ASN A 403 5.08 8.63 12.60
CA ASN A 403 5.08 10.00 12.11
C ASN A 403 3.81 10.76 12.55
N ALA A 404 3.97 12.03 12.88
CA ALA A 404 2.88 12.89 13.35
C ALA A 404 1.71 12.97 12.35
N GLY A 405 1.99 12.95 11.05
CA GLY A 405 0.97 12.96 10.00
C GLY A 405 0.09 11.72 9.97
N GLY A 406 0.56 10.59 10.51
CA GLY A 406 -0.20 9.35 10.66
C GLY A 406 -1.22 9.38 11.80
N ILE A 407 -1.08 10.32 12.75
CA ILE A 407 -1.90 10.43 13.95
C ILE A 407 -2.99 11.48 13.76
N ARG A 408 -4.26 11.12 13.98
CA ARG A 408 -5.41 12.00 13.68
C ARG A 408 -6.33 12.26 14.87
N GLY A 409 -6.01 11.76 16.05
CA GLY A 409 -6.79 11.95 17.26
C GLY A 409 -6.04 11.54 18.52
N GLY A 410 -6.61 11.84 19.69
CA GLY A 410 -6.10 11.44 21.01
C GLY A 410 -7.06 10.54 21.75
N ILE A 411 -6.67 10.10 22.95
CA ILE A 411 -7.50 9.31 23.87
C ILE A 411 -7.91 10.22 25.02
N ALA A 412 -9.22 10.34 25.26
CA ALA A 412 -9.75 11.00 26.47
C ALA A 412 -9.84 10.00 27.63
N ALA A 413 -9.70 10.51 28.85
CA ALA A 413 -9.96 9.72 30.06
C ALA A 413 -11.40 9.19 30.06
N GLY A 414 -11.57 7.92 30.43
CA GLY A 414 -12.85 7.22 30.39
C GLY A 414 -12.84 6.01 29.48
N ASN A 415 -14.01 5.61 28.97
CA ASN A 415 -14.13 4.50 28.05
C ASN A 415 -13.50 4.82 26.70
N VAL A 416 -12.71 3.88 26.19
CA VAL A 416 -12.11 3.93 24.86
C VAL A 416 -12.79 2.90 23.98
N THR A 417 -13.41 3.35 22.88
CA THR A 417 -14.09 2.48 21.93
C THR A 417 -13.19 2.13 20.74
N ALA A 418 -13.57 1.10 19.98
CA ALA A 418 -12.92 0.78 18.72
C ALA A 418 -12.93 1.98 17.75
N GLY A 419 -14.05 2.71 17.67
CA GLY A 419 -14.18 3.92 16.85
C GLY A 419 -13.23 5.05 17.26
N ASN A 420 -12.93 5.21 18.56
CA ASN A 420 -11.92 6.16 18.99
C ASN A 420 -10.54 5.80 18.43
N VAL A 421 -10.19 4.51 18.45
CA VAL A 421 -8.90 4.01 17.93
C VAL A 421 -8.81 4.17 16.42
N ILE A 422 -9.89 3.87 15.69
CA ILE A 422 -9.99 4.08 14.25
C ILE A 422 -9.76 5.56 13.90
N ALA A 423 -10.38 6.48 14.64
CA ALA A 423 -10.20 7.91 14.42
C ALA A 423 -8.76 8.39 14.67
N ILE A 424 -8.00 7.70 15.53
CA ILE A 424 -6.59 8.00 15.79
C ILE A 424 -5.70 7.60 14.61
N SER A 425 -5.91 6.40 14.03
CA SER A 425 -5.10 5.84 12.94
C SER A 425 -5.99 5.35 11.78
N PRO A 426 -6.55 6.26 10.97
CA PRO A 426 -7.61 5.94 10.00
C PRO A 426 -7.11 5.46 8.64
N TYR A 427 -5.81 5.44 8.38
CA TYR A 427 -5.26 5.27 7.03
C TYR A 427 -5.08 3.81 6.59
N GLY A 428 -5.28 2.83 7.47
CA GLY A 428 -5.04 1.43 7.16
C GLY A 428 -3.55 1.07 7.01
N ASN A 429 -2.65 1.96 7.40
CA ASN A 429 -1.21 1.68 7.40
C ASN A 429 -0.90 0.45 8.24
N THR A 430 0.09 -0.35 7.80
CA THR A 430 0.54 -1.54 8.53
C THR A 430 1.75 -1.27 9.39
N VAL A 431 1.86 -2.01 10.49
CA VAL A 431 3.06 -2.05 11.32
C VAL A 431 4.07 -2.98 10.68
N GLU A 432 5.26 -2.48 10.46
CA GLU A 432 6.39 -3.23 9.92
C GLU A 432 7.58 -3.18 10.88
N THR A 433 8.38 -4.25 10.91
CA THR A 433 9.68 -4.24 11.61
C THR A 433 10.81 -4.28 10.60
N TRP A 434 11.74 -3.37 10.77
CA TRP A 434 12.92 -3.22 9.93
C TRP A 434 14.19 -3.26 10.78
N THR A 435 15.34 -3.48 10.14
CA THR A 435 16.63 -3.39 10.82
C THR A 435 17.38 -2.16 10.33
N MET A 436 17.86 -1.34 11.28
CA MET A 436 18.68 -0.16 11.01
C MET A 436 19.73 0.04 12.08
N THR A 437 20.76 0.84 11.79
CA THR A 437 21.80 1.15 12.79
C THR A 437 21.29 2.15 13.83
N GLY A 438 21.87 2.13 15.04
CA GLY A 438 21.58 3.14 16.05
C GLY A 438 21.93 4.56 15.58
N ALA A 439 22.94 4.70 14.71
CA ALA A 439 23.30 5.98 14.11
C ALA A 439 22.20 6.52 13.18
N ASP A 440 21.63 5.67 12.32
CA ASP A 440 20.54 6.06 11.43
C ASP A 440 19.28 6.43 12.22
N PHE A 441 18.97 5.66 13.28
CA PHE A 441 17.85 5.96 14.16
C PHE A 441 18.01 7.32 14.86
N LEU A 442 19.18 7.61 15.43
CA LEU A 442 19.44 8.93 16.04
C LEU A 442 19.40 10.06 15.01
N THR A 443 19.89 9.83 13.80
CA THR A 443 19.82 10.81 12.71
C THR A 443 18.37 11.12 12.34
N ALA A 444 17.50 10.12 12.28
CA ALA A 444 16.07 10.31 12.03
C ALA A 444 15.42 11.16 13.15
N LEU A 445 15.74 10.88 14.42
CA LEU A 445 15.23 11.69 15.54
C LEU A 445 15.76 13.14 15.51
N GLU A 446 17.05 13.35 15.23
CA GLU A 446 17.63 14.70 15.11
C GLU A 446 16.99 15.49 13.97
N HIS A 447 16.69 14.85 12.83
CA HIS A 447 15.96 15.48 11.75
C HIS A 447 14.54 15.87 12.19
N SER A 448 13.85 14.99 12.91
CA SER A 448 12.55 15.27 13.51
C SER A 448 12.59 16.48 14.46
N LEU A 449 13.62 16.60 15.29
CA LEU A 449 13.82 17.77 16.17
C LEU A 449 14.01 19.06 15.36
N GLN A 450 14.69 19.00 14.22
CA GLN A 450 14.86 20.15 13.35
C GLN A 450 13.53 20.63 12.74
N ILE A 451 12.72 19.68 12.24
CA ILE A 451 11.37 20.00 11.73
C ILE A 451 10.53 20.65 12.82
N SER A 452 10.55 20.06 14.03
CA SER A 452 9.81 20.58 15.18
C SER A 452 10.23 22.01 15.58
N ASP A 453 11.54 22.29 15.60
CA ASP A 453 12.09 23.62 15.89
C ASP A 453 11.65 24.67 14.86
N ASP A 454 11.74 24.35 13.58
CA ASP A 454 11.33 25.24 12.50
C ASP A 454 9.82 25.52 12.51
N CYS A 455 8.99 24.51 12.80
CA CYS A 455 7.56 24.67 12.99
C CYS A 455 7.22 25.55 14.20
N ASN A 456 7.90 25.36 15.33
CA ASN A 456 7.74 26.23 16.51
C ASN A 456 8.07 27.70 16.21
N LYS A 457 9.17 27.95 15.50
CA LYS A 457 9.55 29.32 15.10
C LYS A 457 8.51 29.94 14.17
N SER A 458 7.99 29.19 13.20
CA SER A 458 6.92 29.65 12.32
C SER A 458 5.67 30.00 13.11
N TYR A 459 5.28 29.17 14.08
CA TYR A 459 4.13 29.44 14.96
C TYR A 459 4.31 30.70 15.80
N GLU A 460 5.45 30.87 16.44
CA GLU A 460 5.76 32.06 17.23
C GLU A 460 5.66 33.35 16.38
N LEU A 461 6.17 33.31 15.14
CA LEU A 461 6.07 34.41 14.20
C LEU A 461 4.61 34.68 13.76
N GLN A 462 3.83 33.64 13.53
CA GLN A 462 2.40 33.77 13.23
C GLN A 462 1.66 34.43 14.39
N GLN A 463 1.86 33.96 15.62
CA GLN A 463 1.22 34.53 16.80
C GLN A 463 1.60 36.00 17.03
N ALA A 464 2.88 36.34 16.86
CA ALA A 464 3.34 37.73 16.94
C ALA A 464 2.71 38.61 15.86
N TYR A 465 2.48 38.08 14.66
CA TYR A 465 1.87 38.81 13.55
C TYR A 465 0.37 39.03 13.77
N VAL A 466 -0.33 38.04 14.29
CA VAL A 466 -1.74 38.18 14.70
C VAL A 466 -1.89 39.19 15.85
N ALA A 467 -1.00 39.13 16.86
CA ALA A 467 -0.98 40.11 17.95
C ALA A 467 -0.69 41.55 17.48
N ALA A 468 -0.05 41.72 16.32
CA ALA A 468 0.14 43.04 15.68
C ALA A 468 -1.08 43.53 14.88
N GLY A 469 -2.21 42.80 14.90
CA GLY A 469 -3.49 43.18 14.30
C GLY A 469 -3.76 42.63 12.91
N HIS A 470 -3.02 41.62 12.46
CA HIS A 470 -3.25 40.91 11.21
C HIS A 470 -4.18 39.69 11.43
N THR A 471 -4.74 39.16 10.35
CA THR A 471 -5.54 37.95 10.40
C THR A 471 -4.67 36.69 10.53
N GLU A 472 -5.24 35.61 11.05
CA GLU A 472 -4.58 34.29 11.08
C GLU A 472 -4.20 33.79 9.69
N GLN A 473 -5.06 33.99 8.68
CA GLN A 473 -4.76 33.62 7.31
C GLN A 473 -3.55 34.38 6.75
N GLU A 474 -3.46 35.70 6.98
CA GLU A 474 -2.29 36.49 6.57
C GLU A 474 -1.01 36.04 7.29
N ALA A 475 -1.13 35.61 8.56
CA ALA A 475 -0.01 35.09 9.32
C ALA A 475 0.48 33.74 8.76
N GLN A 476 -0.44 32.82 8.47
CA GLN A 476 -0.14 31.52 7.86
C GLN A 476 0.46 31.66 6.45
N ASP A 477 -0.08 32.55 5.61
CA ASP A 477 0.45 32.80 4.28
C ASP A 477 1.86 33.38 4.31
N LYS A 478 2.18 34.19 5.31
CA LYS A 478 3.47 34.86 5.47
C LYS A 478 4.53 33.98 6.13
N TYR A 479 4.16 33.22 7.14
CA TYR A 479 5.03 32.35 7.93
C TYR A 479 4.57 30.91 7.78
N LYS A 480 4.72 30.37 6.57
CA LYS A 480 4.29 29.01 6.25
C LYS A 480 4.99 27.97 7.13
N TRP A 481 4.25 26.92 7.45
CA TRP A 481 4.81 25.70 7.98
C TRP A 481 5.73 25.05 6.94
N ARG A 482 6.62 24.20 7.41
CA ARG A 482 7.34 23.28 6.53
C ARG A 482 6.33 22.29 5.91
N ASP A 483 6.51 21.98 4.64
CA ASP A 483 5.65 21.02 3.92
C ASP A 483 5.78 19.60 4.51
N ASP A 484 6.93 19.27 5.14
CA ASP A 484 7.24 18.00 5.80
C ASP A 484 6.93 17.97 7.30
N SER A 485 6.10 18.87 7.82
CA SER A 485 5.72 18.93 9.25
C SER A 485 5.09 17.63 9.78
N GLY A 486 4.40 16.87 8.91
CA GLY A 486 3.87 15.55 9.24
C GLY A 486 4.93 14.47 9.47
N SER A 487 6.19 14.76 9.15
CA SER A 487 7.33 13.84 9.31
C SER A 487 8.02 13.93 10.67
N VAL A 488 7.50 14.75 11.60
CA VAL A 488 7.96 14.74 13.01
C VAL A 488 7.63 13.37 13.62
N LEU A 489 8.63 12.73 14.24
CA LEU A 489 8.54 11.36 14.74
C LEU A 489 8.25 11.29 16.24
N SER A 490 7.24 10.54 16.61
CA SER A 490 7.14 9.92 17.94
C SER A 490 8.02 8.68 17.99
N PHE A 491 8.44 8.27 19.18
CA PHE A 491 9.30 7.11 19.35
C PHE A 491 8.95 6.29 20.59
N GLY A 492 9.44 5.05 20.63
CA GLY A 492 9.29 4.12 21.75
C GLY A 492 10.51 3.21 21.88
N GLY A 493 10.62 2.53 23.01
CA GLY A 493 11.75 1.65 23.31
C GLY A 493 12.99 2.36 23.82
N ILE A 494 12.93 3.69 24.01
CA ILE A 494 14.11 4.51 24.29
C ILE A 494 13.76 5.68 25.21
N ASN A 495 14.65 6.01 26.14
CA ASN A 495 14.61 7.25 26.92
C ASN A 495 15.60 8.24 26.28
N VAL A 496 15.13 9.44 25.98
CA VAL A 496 15.92 10.47 25.28
C VAL A 496 16.02 11.71 26.13
N THR A 497 17.22 12.30 26.21
CA THR A 497 17.45 13.63 26.80
C THR A 497 17.81 14.59 25.67
N ILE A 498 17.04 15.69 25.53
CA ILE A 498 17.20 16.70 24.51
C ILE A 498 17.74 17.98 25.15
N ASP A 499 18.86 18.49 24.62
CA ASP A 499 19.43 19.79 24.99
C ASP A 499 19.29 20.76 23.80
N TRP A 500 18.31 21.63 23.88
CA TRP A 500 18.02 22.62 22.83
C TRP A 500 19.09 23.72 22.70
N THR A 501 20.04 23.79 23.61
CA THR A 501 21.19 24.73 23.52
C THR A 501 22.28 24.22 22.57
N GLN A 502 22.22 22.94 22.20
CA GLN A 502 23.14 22.33 21.24
C GLN A 502 22.81 22.72 19.80
N SER A 503 23.80 22.61 18.95
CA SER A 503 23.60 22.81 17.52
C SER A 503 22.73 21.70 16.91
N GLU A 504 22.10 22.02 15.80
CA GLU A 504 21.36 21.08 14.96
C GLU A 504 22.15 19.78 14.73
N GLY A 505 21.49 18.64 14.79
CA GLY A 505 22.10 17.30 14.68
C GLY A 505 22.90 16.84 15.90
N LYS A 506 22.84 17.58 17.03
CA LYS A 506 23.52 17.25 18.29
C LYS A 506 22.67 17.54 19.53
N ARG A 507 21.36 17.67 19.34
CA ARG A 507 20.42 18.00 20.42
C ARG A 507 20.12 16.81 21.33
N ILE A 508 20.24 15.59 20.81
CA ILE A 508 20.09 14.37 21.60
C ILE A 508 21.41 14.13 22.35
N VAL A 509 21.41 14.45 23.64
CA VAL A 509 22.62 14.36 24.51
C VAL A 509 22.66 13.06 25.29
N SER A 510 21.56 12.33 25.38
CA SER A 510 21.48 10.98 25.96
C SER A 510 20.37 10.17 25.28
N ALA A 511 20.65 8.91 25.02
CA ALA A 511 19.70 7.94 24.50
C ALA A 511 19.95 6.58 25.13
N THR A 512 18.98 6.02 25.88
CA THR A 512 19.11 4.73 26.57
C THR A 512 17.90 3.86 26.29
N LEU A 513 18.11 2.57 26.06
CA LEU A 513 17.03 1.60 25.80
C LEU A 513 16.16 1.44 27.05
N THR A 514 14.83 1.39 26.87
CA THR A 514 13.90 1.20 28.01
C THR A 514 14.05 -0.16 28.66
N LYS A 515 14.32 -1.20 27.85
CA LYS A 515 14.36 -2.59 28.30
C LYS A 515 15.43 -2.91 29.33
N ASP A 516 16.55 -2.21 29.31
CA ASP A 516 17.71 -2.52 30.16
C ASP A 516 18.51 -1.29 30.63
N GLY A 517 18.13 -0.08 30.21
CA GLY A 517 18.82 1.17 30.57
C GLY A 517 20.19 1.35 29.91
N THR A 518 20.57 0.46 28.96
CA THR A 518 21.86 0.59 28.28
C THR A 518 21.82 1.73 27.25
N ALA A 519 22.96 2.40 27.07
CA ALA A 519 23.09 3.44 26.05
C ALA A 519 22.88 2.83 24.68
N LEU A 520 22.15 3.54 23.80
CA LEU A 520 22.02 3.18 22.40
C LEU A 520 23.41 3.26 21.75
N ASP A 521 23.86 2.14 21.19
CA ASP A 521 25.14 2.05 20.46
C ASP A 521 24.93 2.43 19.00
N PRO A 522 25.49 3.55 18.50
CA PRO A 522 25.33 3.96 17.11
C PRO A 522 25.80 2.92 16.09
N ALA A 523 26.75 2.07 16.43
CA ALA A 523 27.30 1.06 15.52
C ALA A 523 26.50 -0.26 15.50
N LYS A 524 25.62 -0.47 16.47
CA LYS A 524 24.81 -1.68 16.58
C LYS A 524 23.56 -1.58 15.71
N THR A 525 23.12 -2.70 15.17
CA THR A 525 21.82 -2.83 14.48
C THR A 525 20.72 -3.17 15.47
N TYR A 526 19.57 -2.52 15.30
CA TYR A 526 18.37 -2.70 16.10
C TYR A 526 17.18 -3.05 15.19
N THR A 527 16.21 -3.77 15.75
CA THR A 527 14.89 -3.90 15.13
C THR A 527 14.03 -2.68 15.48
N VAL A 528 13.44 -2.06 14.47
CA VAL A 528 12.61 -0.87 14.61
C VAL A 528 11.23 -1.17 14.05
N ALA A 529 10.20 -1.03 14.89
CA ALA A 529 8.81 -1.09 14.46
C ALA A 529 8.34 0.28 13.99
N THR A 530 7.67 0.33 12.83
CA THR A 530 7.18 1.57 12.22
C THR A 530 5.99 1.30 11.33
N ASN A 531 5.34 2.33 10.80
CA ASN A 531 4.34 2.14 9.77
C ASN A 531 4.94 2.07 8.36
N ASN A 532 4.25 1.42 7.42
CA ASN A 532 4.70 1.25 6.03
C ASN A 532 4.88 2.58 5.28
N TYR A 533 4.12 3.64 5.61
CA TYR A 533 4.25 4.96 4.99
C TYR A 533 5.65 5.57 5.20
N ILE A 534 6.23 5.43 6.40
CA ILE A 534 7.57 5.96 6.71
C ILE A 534 8.62 5.29 5.81
N ILE A 535 8.52 4.00 5.61
CA ILE A 535 9.49 3.21 4.82
C ILE A 535 9.38 3.50 3.33
N THR A 536 8.17 3.65 2.81
CA THR A 536 7.94 3.93 1.39
C THR A 536 8.25 5.39 1.02
N ASN A 537 8.11 6.33 1.96
CA ASN A 537 8.36 7.75 1.74
C ASN A 537 9.81 8.15 2.10
N THR A 538 10.78 7.64 1.36
CA THR A 538 12.21 7.95 1.59
C THR A 538 12.59 9.40 1.26
N THR A 539 11.71 10.20 0.66
CA THR A 539 11.91 11.64 0.45
C THR A 539 11.86 12.39 1.77
N ASP A 540 10.84 12.13 2.60
CA ASP A 540 10.66 12.76 3.90
C ASP A 540 11.46 12.04 5.00
N PHE A 541 11.75 10.74 4.79
CA PHE A 541 12.47 9.88 5.74
C PHE A 541 13.72 9.23 5.13
N PRO A 542 14.71 10.01 4.68
CA PRO A 542 15.85 9.49 3.90
C PRO A 542 16.73 8.49 4.65
N THR A 543 16.73 8.50 5.98
CA THR A 543 17.51 7.55 6.80
C THR A 543 16.97 6.13 6.70
N PHE A 544 15.70 5.95 6.32
CA PHE A 544 15.08 4.64 6.15
C PHE A 544 15.43 3.96 4.82
N ALA A 545 15.97 4.69 3.85
CA ALA A 545 16.47 4.10 2.60
C ALA A 545 17.54 3.02 2.81
N ASN A 546 18.20 3.02 3.97
CA ASN A 546 19.22 2.03 4.34
C ASN A 546 18.65 0.88 5.20
N ALA A 547 17.37 0.95 5.59
CA ALA A 547 16.73 -0.10 6.39
C ALA A 547 16.60 -1.39 5.56
N THR A 548 16.80 -2.52 6.22
CA THR A 548 16.78 -3.84 5.57
C THR A 548 15.98 -4.83 6.40
N LYS A 549 15.55 -5.91 5.76
CA LYS A 549 14.92 -7.06 6.41
C LYS A 549 13.63 -6.67 7.15
N TYR A 550 12.53 -6.79 6.49
CA TYR A 550 11.25 -6.43 7.06
C TYR A 550 10.34 -7.62 7.36
N THR A 551 9.40 -7.39 8.29
CA THR A 551 8.26 -8.28 8.56
C THR A 551 7.04 -7.41 8.80
N GLU A 552 5.94 -7.72 8.15
CA GLU A 552 4.66 -7.06 8.35
C GLU A 552 3.86 -7.76 9.47
N TRP A 553 3.11 -6.96 10.28
CA TRP A 553 2.45 -7.44 11.49
C TRP A 553 0.93 -7.24 11.52
N GLY A 554 0.38 -6.39 10.71
CA GLY A 554 -1.03 -5.99 10.70
C GLY A 554 -1.18 -4.48 10.78
N THR A 555 -2.42 -3.94 10.81
CA THR A 555 -2.62 -2.50 10.79
C THR A 555 -2.19 -1.80 12.08
N CYS A 556 -1.78 -0.54 11.96
CA CYS A 556 -1.45 0.33 13.09
C CYS A 556 -2.64 0.49 14.04
N GLU A 557 -3.85 0.61 13.49
CA GLU A 557 -5.10 0.64 14.24
C GLU A 557 -5.31 -0.66 15.04
N ALA A 558 -5.12 -1.82 14.42
CA ALA A 558 -5.29 -3.11 15.09
C ALA A 558 -4.28 -3.31 16.23
N ALA A 559 -3.03 -2.83 16.07
CA ALA A 559 -2.02 -2.84 17.13
C ALA A 559 -2.46 -2.01 18.33
N LEU A 560 -2.95 -0.80 18.09
CA LEU A 560 -3.43 0.09 19.14
C LEU A 560 -4.67 -0.47 19.85
N ARG A 561 -5.61 -1.02 19.09
CA ARG A 561 -6.81 -1.70 19.62
C ARG A 561 -6.44 -2.88 20.50
N ALA A 562 -5.51 -3.71 20.06
CA ALA A 562 -5.02 -4.86 20.83
C ALA A 562 -4.34 -4.46 22.14
N LEU A 563 -3.58 -3.37 22.16
CA LEU A 563 -2.97 -2.85 23.38
C LEU A 563 -4.05 -2.39 24.38
N ILE A 564 -4.97 -1.52 23.94
CA ILE A 564 -6.00 -0.90 24.80
C ILE A 564 -6.96 -1.95 25.38
N GLY A 565 -7.22 -3.04 24.65
CA GLY A 565 -8.02 -4.16 25.12
C GLY A 565 -7.40 -4.98 26.25
N GLN A 566 -6.11 -4.74 26.59
CA GLN A 566 -5.44 -5.47 27.68
C GLN A 566 -5.69 -4.82 29.04
N SER A 567 -5.91 -5.62 30.05
CA SER A 567 -5.97 -5.12 31.42
C SER A 567 -4.63 -4.50 31.84
N GLY A 568 -4.66 -3.26 32.32
CA GLY A 568 -3.45 -2.54 32.74
C GLY A 568 -2.56 -2.05 31.58
N TRP A 569 -3.16 -1.86 30.40
CA TRP A 569 -2.48 -1.43 29.20
C TRP A 569 -1.63 -0.15 29.36
N GLU A 570 -2.08 0.81 30.18
CA GLU A 570 -1.32 2.06 30.43
C GLU A 570 0.02 1.79 31.12
N SER A 571 0.03 0.89 32.12
CA SER A 571 1.28 0.50 32.79
C SER A 571 2.22 -0.26 31.85
N LYS A 572 1.67 -1.10 31.00
CA LYS A 572 2.43 -1.83 29.98
C LYS A 572 3.02 -0.86 28.96
N MET A 573 2.21 0.03 28.43
CA MET A 573 2.63 1.08 27.50
C MET A 573 3.75 1.94 28.12
N ALA A 574 3.59 2.42 29.34
CA ALA A 574 4.60 3.24 30.01
C ALA A 574 5.96 2.52 30.17
N SER A 575 5.94 1.19 30.33
CA SER A 575 7.18 0.39 30.40
C SER A 575 7.87 0.21 29.05
N LEU A 576 7.14 0.33 27.94
CA LEU A 576 7.64 0.12 26.59
C LEU A 576 8.05 1.43 25.91
N ALA A 577 7.21 2.47 26.03
CA ALA A 577 7.35 3.69 25.24
C ALA A 577 8.64 4.46 25.52
N GLY A 578 9.05 4.57 26.79
CA GLY A 578 10.20 5.39 27.19
C GLY A 578 9.79 6.81 27.56
N THR A 579 10.78 7.69 27.72
CA THR A 579 10.59 9.07 28.21
C THR A 579 11.40 10.08 27.43
N VAL A 580 10.88 11.31 27.33
CA VAL A 580 11.61 12.49 26.89
C VAL A 580 11.95 13.34 28.10
N SER A 581 13.18 13.76 28.21
CA SER A 581 13.65 14.74 29.21
C SER A 581 14.41 15.86 28.53
N PHE A 582 14.45 17.03 29.18
CA PHE A 582 15.11 18.22 28.66
C PHE A 582 16.23 18.65 29.63
N GLY A 583 17.38 19.05 29.06
CA GLY A 583 18.52 19.55 29.81
C GLY A 583 19.86 19.03 29.31
N SER A 584 20.94 19.60 29.84
CA SER A 584 22.29 19.14 29.54
C SER A 584 22.53 17.75 30.14
N ALA A 585 23.20 16.87 29.37
CA ALA A 585 23.63 15.58 29.92
C ALA A 585 24.42 15.80 31.22
N THR A 586 23.99 15.17 32.29
CA THR A 586 24.87 15.03 33.48
C THR A 586 25.98 14.08 33.08
N VAL A 587 27.11 14.63 32.69
CA VAL A 587 28.31 13.83 32.45
C VAL A 587 28.72 13.27 33.82
N ASP A 588 28.40 12.00 34.06
CA ASP A 588 29.07 11.27 35.15
C ASP A 588 30.56 11.30 34.80
N PRO A 589 31.44 11.83 35.68
CA PRO A 589 32.83 12.00 35.31
C PRO A 589 33.42 10.62 35.01
N THR A 590 33.66 10.35 33.74
CA THR A 590 34.40 9.18 33.29
C THR A 590 35.69 9.14 34.14
N PRO A 591 36.00 8.04 34.86
CA PRO A 591 37.26 7.96 35.59
C PRO A 591 38.40 8.21 34.62
N ALA A 592 39.25 9.18 34.97
CA ALA A 592 40.39 9.57 34.15
C ALA A 592 41.17 8.34 33.72
N PRO A 593 41.53 8.19 32.43
CA PRO A 593 42.29 7.03 31.97
C PRO A 593 43.59 6.97 32.74
N THR A 594 43.84 5.84 33.40
CA THR A 594 45.09 5.54 34.07
C THR A 594 46.25 5.81 33.10
N PRO A 595 47.28 6.60 33.46
CA PRO A 595 48.38 6.90 32.55
C PRO A 595 49.03 5.62 32.06
N ALA A 596 49.11 5.45 30.77
CA ALA A 596 49.83 4.33 30.15
C ALA A 596 51.31 4.40 30.54
N PRO A 597 51.97 3.28 30.88
CA PRO A 597 53.40 3.27 31.21
C PRO A 597 54.21 3.74 29.99
N SER A 598 55.14 4.67 30.25
CA SER A 598 56.06 5.23 29.26
C SER A 598 56.82 4.14 28.50
N PRO A 599 56.89 4.19 27.15
CA PRO A 599 57.67 3.24 26.40
C PRO A 599 59.17 3.49 26.62
N LYS A 600 59.89 2.44 26.99
CA LYS A 600 61.35 2.40 26.97
C LYS A 600 61.85 2.52 25.54
N THR A 601 62.68 3.51 25.30
CA THR A 601 63.48 3.64 24.08
C THR A 601 64.40 2.45 23.93
N ASP A 602 64.36 1.77 22.79
CA ASP A 602 65.57 1.35 22.06
C ASP A 602 65.26 0.75 20.68
N THR A 603 66.10 1.20 19.78
CA THR A 603 66.68 0.52 18.58
C THR A 603 66.04 0.79 17.22
N LYS A 604 66.85 1.47 16.43
CA LYS A 604 66.82 1.67 14.98
C LYS A 604 66.44 0.38 14.22
N VAL A 605 65.47 0.49 13.31
CA VAL A 605 65.41 -0.40 12.16
C VAL A 605 65.18 0.40 10.87
N THR A 606 66.06 0.14 9.93
CA THR A 606 66.24 0.72 8.62
C THR A 606 65.05 0.45 7.69
N THR A 607 64.54 1.50 7.07
CA THR A 607 63.51 1.39 6.02
C THR A 607 64.07 0.90 4.71
N LYS A 608 63.59 -0.26 4.23
CA LYS A 608 63.69 -0.63 2.82
C LYS A 608 62.37 -0.32 2.10
N LYS A 609 62.43 0.64 1.17
CA LYS A 609 61.34 0.88 0.21
C LYS A 609 61.25 -0.30 -0.76
N THR A 610 60.13 -0.96 -0.76
CA THR A 610 59.79 -1.91 -1.84
C THR A 610 58.62 -1.29 -2.63
N THR A 611 58.94 -0.93 -3.85
CA THR A 611 57.96 -0.43 -4.85
C THR A 611 57.28 -1.65 -5.46
N VAL A 612 55.99 -1.82 -5.24
CA VAL A 612 55.19 -2.79 -5.97
C VAL A 612 54.49 -2.09 -7.13
N LYS A 613 54.83 -2.48 -8.34
CA LYS A 613 54.12 -2.07 -9.56
C LYS A 613 52.79 -2.82 -9.62
N LEU A 614 51.66 -2.09 -9.62
CA LEU A 614 50.38 -2.66 -10.01
C LEU A 614 50.30 -2.71 -11.54
N ALA A 615 49.95 -3.86 -12.05
CA ALA A 615 49.60 -4.07 -13.44
C ALA A 615 48.22 -3.45 -13.76
N ALA A 616 48.15 -2.72 -14.86
CA ALA A 616 46.90 -2.19 -15.40
C ALA A 616 46.15 -3.33 -16.13
N THR A 617 44.96 -3.66 -15.66
CA THR A 617 43.95 -4.31 -16.50
C THR A 617 42.75 -3.35 -16.57
N GLY A 618 42.52 -2.87 -17.79
CA GLY A 618 41.43 -1.96 -18.07
C GLY A 618 40.09 -2.69 -18.09
N ASP A 619 39.12 -2.10 -17.43
CA ASP A 619 37.73 -2.36 -17.74
C ASP A 619 37.00 -1.03 -18.03
N ARG A 620 36.44 -0.99 -19.25
CA ARG A 620 35.85 0.22 -19.86
C ARG A 620 34.31 0.24 -19.75
N THR A 621 33.74 -0.29 -18.66
CA THR A 621 32.28 -0.42 -18.53
C THR A 621 31.61 0.51 -17.51
N LEU A 622 32.37 1.35 -16.81
CA LEU A 622 31.80 2.27 -15.79
C LEU A 622 31.61 3.74 -16.24
N ALA A 623 31.91 4.07 -17.52
CA ALA A 623 31.76 5.44 -18.03
C ALA A 623 30.41 5.71 -18.74
N ALA A 624 29.56 4.70 -18.97
CA ALA A 624 28.32 4.85 -19.71
C ALA A 624 27.07 5.10 -18.83
N VAL A 625 27.13 4.79 -17.53
CA VAL A 625 25.98 4.94 -16.61
C VAL A 625 25.87 6.36 -16.04
N GLY A 626 26.98 7.11 -15.99
CA GLY A 626 26.98 8.49 -15.49
C GLY A 626 26.41 9.54 -16.44
N ALA A 627 26.27 9.24 -17.72
CA ALA A 627 25.82 10.23 -18.73
C ALA A 627 24.30 10.24 -18.96
N CYS A 628 23.57 9.18 -18.55
CA CYS A 628 22.12 9.11 -18.73
C CYS A 628 21.34 9.78 -17.60
N LEU A 629 21.92 9.93 -16.40
CA LEU A 629 21.26 10.59 -15.25
C LEU A 629 21.25 12.11 -15.32
N ILE A 630 22.19 12.72 -16.06
CA ILE A 630 22.23 14.19 -16.21
C ILE A 630 21.32 14.67 -17.34
N GLY A 631 21.00 13.83 -18.32
CA GLY A 631 20.07 14.16 -19.42
C GLY A 631 18.59 14.20 -19.01
N GLY A 632 18.18 13.36 -18.08
CA GLY A 632 16.78 13.28 -17.61
C GLY A 632 16.32 14.48 -16.78
N ILE A 633 17.20 15.03 -15.94
CA ILE A 633 16.87 16.17 -15.06
C ILE A 633 16.71 17.47 -15.85
N VAL A 634 17.45 17.66 -16.95
CA VAL A 634 17.34 18.88 -17.79
C VAL A 634 16.04 18.91 -18.60
N VAL A 635 15.50 17.75 -19.00
CA VAL A 635 14.22 17.68 -19.74
C VAL A 635 13.03 17.94 -18.82
N ILE A 636 13.08 17.51 -17.55
CA ILE A 636 12.00 17.75 -16.57
C ILE A 636 11.97 19.24 -16.16
N ILE A 637 13.12 19.88 -15.97
CA ILE A 637 13.18 21.32 -15.62
C ILE A 637 12.71 22.20 -16.78
N LEU A 638 12.99 21.85 -18.02
CA LEU A 638 12.52 22.61 -19.19
C LEU A 638 11.01 22.39 -19.45
N GLY A 639 10.48 21.24 -19.13
CA GLY A 639 9.03 20.94 -19.21
C GLY A 639 8.21 21.76 -18.21
N ILE A 640 8.71 21.93 -16.99
CA ILE A 640 8.04 22.70 -15.93
C ILE A 640 8.06 24.20 -16.21
N ILE A 641 9.14 24.72 -16.80
CA ILE A 641 9.24 26.15 -17.18
C ILE A 641 8.31 26.47 -18.37
N TRP A 642 8.06 25.52 -19.28
CA TRP A 642 7.16 25.73 -20.41
C TRP A 642 5.68 25.71 -20.02
N LYS A 643 5.30 24.91 -18.99
CA LYS A 643 3.91 24.83 -18.49
C LYS A 643 3.49 26.03 -17.61
N ARG A 644 4.43 26.87 -17.14
CA ARG A 644 4.14 28.12 -16.39
C ARG A 644 4.02 29.37 -17.25
N ARG A 645 4.12 29.27 -18.57
CA ARG A 645 4.01 30.43 -19.51
C ARG A 645 2.87 30.30 -20.52
N ARG A 646 1.86 29.45 -20.23
CA ARG A 646 0.60 29.48 -20.96
C ARG A 646 -0.57 29.60 -19.97
#